data_1338bebb0a57d489a1e2e9fab3165c8f
#
_entry.id   1338bebb0a57d489a1e2e9fab3165c8f
#
_cell.length_a   1.000
_cell.length_b   1.000
_cell.length_c   1.000
_cell.angle_alpha   90.00
_cell.angle_beta   90.00
_cell.angle_gamma   90.00
#
_symmetry.space_group_name_H-M   'P 1'
#
loop_
_entity.id
_entity.type
_entity.pdbx_description
1 polymer ?
#
loop_
_entity_poly.entity_id
_entity_poly.type
_entity_poly.pdbx_seq_one_letter_code
_entity_poly.pdbx_strand_id
1 'polypeptide(L)'
;MQTTIRLFSLCLLILGFYTCQPTPEKKQPVDWVDPQIGSVHCRWFFYTPAALPMGMAKLAPTTNAYGSYGSWLPCGYDDRHTSIEGFAHFHEFQIGGVVTIPTTGELKTLPGTLEDPDSGYRSRIDKTTEVSTPGYYAVTLTDYNIKAEITATTRTGFHRYTFPQSTTSRILFDIGHKQGESATITDAEVTYHPETNEVTGWVENYPIYATFCQPDGRIKIFFAAKLDKKPQTIGTFIDEKIQENSNSVKGPGCGLYLTFQTKAKEQIQMQVGLSYTNIENARNNRDSEATGKSFDDVKNAACQTWNEMLGRIQVEGGTPEDKTKFYTGLYHALLGRGIANDINGQYIRHDKTVGQIPLDKNGIPLYSHHNTDGMWGGFWNLTQIWTLAYPEIFSSYIKSNLDFFKNSGWLHDGEAAGVYTNGVQTNFQGLIICAAYQAGIRDFNIETAWSAICKNELEYKGRNMGNGKYDNEYFIQQGFIPLKDYLYPNDWVCNFGASHTLEYAFSCYAAAQMAKAIGKTAAYDTLIQYSYAYKNLFDPETKYMRPREMDGSFMKDFDPLKGWKGFQEGNAAQYTWYVPHDIQGLTELMGIDLFNERLENTFIESRKTLFGGGKEIDSFSGVEKLYNQGNQPCLHDTWLFNYSGKPWLTQLYTRLICDEFYGITPEHGYGYGQDEDQGQLGAWYVMAAMGLFDVQGGTNISPSYQIGSPKFRKITIKLDPRYYSGKTFVIETENNAPNHYYVQSATLNGQLLEDCWFYRREIINGGHLKLQMDSTPNTHWGISSIPHSK
;
A
#
# COMPACT_ATOMS: atom_id res chain seq x y z
N MET A 1 -29.61 95.22 -19.56
CA MET A 1 -28.89 94.82 -18.37
C MET A 1 -28.79 93.30 -18.44
N GLN A 2 -27.65 92.83 -18.78
CA GLN A 2 -27.36 91.39 -19.02
C GLN A 2 -26.77 90.85 -17.72
N THR A 3 -27.36 89.72 -17.22
CA THR A 3 -26.82 89.02 -16.09
C THR A 3 -26.32 87.63 -16.58
N THR A 4 -25.02 87.47 -16.55
CA THR A 4 -24.32 86.21 -17.02
C THR A 4 -24.36 85.20 -15.97
N ILE A 5 -24.94 84.05 -16.27
CA ILE A 5 -24.91 82.85 -15.42
C ILE A 5 -23.67 81.99 -15.77
N ARG A 6 -22.75 81.78 -14.80
CA ARG A 6 -21.62 80.85 -14.92
C ARG A 6 -22.04 79.42 -14.51
N LEU A 7 -22.01 78.52 -15.44
CA LEU A 7 -22.12 77.06 -15.09
C LEU A 7 -20.77 76.53 -14.56
N PHE A 8 -20.77 76.04 -13.37
CA PHE A 8 -19.67 75.20 -12.79
C PHE A 8 -19.90 73.73 -13.16
N SER A 9 -19.07 73.16 -14.03
CA SER A 9 -19.03 71.74 -14.33
C SER A 9 -18.23 71.05 -13.22
N LEU A 10 -18.87 70.24 -12.43
CA LEU A 10 -18.27 69.32 -11.40
C LEU A 10 -17.89 68.03 -12.10
N CYS A 11 -16.62 67.79 -12.42
CA CYS A 11 -16.11 66.47 -12.84
C CYS A 11 -15.96 65.61 -11.62
N LEU A 12 -16.82 64.60 -11.42
CA LEU A 12 -16.64 63.48 -10.47
C LEU A 12 -15.63 62.50 -11.08
N LEU A 13 -14.41 62.47 -10.55
CA LEU A 13 -13.45 61.39 -10.77
C LEU A 13 -13.91 60.20 -9.95
N ILE A 14 -14.52 59.17 -10.59
CA ILE A 14 -14.76 57.88 -10.02
C ILE A 14 -13.42 57.11 -10.09
N LEU A 15 -12.65 57.12 -9.00
CA LEU A 15 -11.55 56.21 -8.77
C LEU A 15 -12.15 54.81 -8.53
N GLY A 16 -12.20 54.00 -9.59
CA GLY A 16 -12.50 52.56 -9.47
C GLY A 16 -11.37 51.84 -8.70
N PHE A 17 -11.57 51.56 -7.46
CA PHE A 17 -10.76 50.57 -6.76
C PHE A 17 -10.97 49.19 -7.39
N TYR A 18 -10.14 48.82 -8.35
CA TYR A 18 -9.98 47.42 -8.70
C TYR A 18 -9.31 46.77 -7.53
N THR A 19 -10.12 46.13 -6.67
CA THR A 19 -9.65 45.13 -5.71
C THR A 19 -9.17 43.97 -6.58
N CYS A 20 -7.86 43.84 -6.76
CA CYS A 20 -7.24 42.64 -7.26
C CYS A 20 -7.59 41.55 -6.27
N GLN A 21 -8.63 40.76 -6.54
CA GLN A 21 -8.83 39.50 -5.80
C GLN A 21 -7.60 38.66 -6.11
N PRO A 22 -6.90 38.15 -5.10
CA PRO A 22 -5.80 37.23 -5.33
C PRO A 22 -6.37 36.05 -6.14
N THR A 23 -5.77 35.78 -7.30
CA THR A 23 -6.07 34.56 -8.06
C THR A 23 -5.92 33.41 -7.11
N PRO A 24 -6.93 32.51 -6.97
CA PRO A 24 -6.83 31.36 -6.08
C PRO A 24 -5.56 30.59 -6.44
N GLU A 25 -4.72 30.39 -5.45
CA GLU A 25 -3.46 29.67 -5.60
C GLU A 25 -3.76 28.31 -6.21
N LYS A 26 -3.06 27.95 -7.29
CA LYS A 26 -3.30 26.69 -7.99
C LYS A 26 -2.93 25.53 -7.05
N LYS A 27 -3.91 24.72 -6.66
CA LYS A 27 -3.68 23.53 -5.82
C LYS A 27 -2.56 22.67 -6.40
N GLN A 28 -1.63 22.29 -5.52
CA GLN A 28 -0.54 21.37 -5.81
C GLN A 28 -1.04 19.91 -5.69
N PRO A 29 -0.31 18.90 -6.21
CA PRO A 29 -0.66 17.50 -6.05
C PRO A 29 -0.99 17.08 -4.61
N VAL A 30 -0.20 17.53 -3.63
CA VAL A 30 -0.39 17.22 -2.21
C VAL A 30 -1.68 17.77 -1.63
N ASP A 31 -2.20 18.89 -2.16
CA ASP A 31 -3.44 19.52 -1.70
C ASP A 31 -4.72 18.76 -2.12
N TRP A 32 -4.58 17.76 -2.97
CA TRP A 32 -5.66 16.86 -3.37
C TRP A 32 -5.73 15.58 -2.56
N VAL A 33 -4.71 15.29 -1.75
CA VAL A 33 -4.69 14.06 -0.93
C VAL A 33 -5.56 14.25 0.30
N ASP A 34 -6.43 13.30 0.53
CA ASP A 34 -7.19 13.16 1.78
C ASP A 34 -6.82 11.81 2.44
N PRO A 35 -5.96 11.81 3.47
CA PRO A 35 -5.55 10.59 4.15
C PRO A 35 -6.69 9.88 4.89
N GLN A 36 -7.84 10.53 5.13
CA GLN A 36 -8.98 9.93 5.83
C GLN A 36 -9.85 9.04 4.94
N ILE A 37 -9.68 9.11 3.61
CA ILE A 37 -10.43 8.23 2.70
C ILE A 37 -10.14 6.76 3.04
N GLY A 38 -11.20 5.97 3.27
CA GLY A 38 -11.10 4.54 3.60
C GLY A 38 -10.69 4.23 5.03
N SER A 39 -10.63 5.22 5.95
CA SER A 39 -10.17 5.03 7.33
C SER A 39 -11.24 4.46 8.29
N VAL A 40 -12.45 4.21 7.81
CA VAL A 40 -13.44 3.40 8.53
C VAL A 40 -13.11 1.93 8.31
N HIS A 41 -12.91 1.19 9.40
CA HIS A 41 -12.52 -0.23 9.34
C HIS A 41 -11.25 -0.47 8.49
N CYS A 42 -10.21 0.29 8.77
CA CYS A 42 -8.97 0.30 7.96
C CYS A 42 -8.11 -0.96 8.13
N ARG A 43 -8.67 -2.09 7.72
CA ARG A 43 -7.94 -3.35 7.56
C ARG A 43 -6.95 -3.25 6.40
N TRP A 44 -5.69 -3.62 6.66
CA TRP A 44 -4.59 -3.56 5.68
C TRP A 44 -4.38 -2.18 5.01
N PHE A 45 -5.04 -1.19 5.54
CA PHE A 45 -4.85 0.21 5.21
C PHE A 45 -4.07 0.90 6.32
N PHE A 46 -3.01 1.59 5.95
CA PHE A 46 -2.22 2.34 6.92
C PHE A 46 -2.66 3.80 6.96
N TYR A 47 -3.49 4.13 7.95
CA TYR A 47 -3.76 5.51 8.26
C TYR A 47 -2.58 6.10 9.04
N THR A 48 -1.58 6.58 8.32
CA THR A 48 -0.36 7.14 8.88
C THR A 48 -0.07 8.52 8.27
N PRO A 49 -0.92 9.52 8.57
CA PRO A 49 -0.81 10.83 7.94
C PRO A 49 0.54 11.49 8.20
N ALA A 50 1.13 11.33 9.38
CA ALA A 50 2.43 11.89 9.72
C ALA A 50 3.58 10.94 9.38
N ALA A 51 3.68 10.55 8.11
CA ALA A 51 4.76 9.73 7.55
C ALA A 51 5.29 10.33 6.25
N LEU A 52 6.54 10.02 5.91
CA LEU A 52 7.11 10.27 4.58
C LEU A 52 6.89 9.09 3.63
N PRO A 53 7.03 9.27 2.31
CA PRO A 53 6.99 8.15 1.37
C PRO A 53 7.96 7.04 1.78
N MET A 54 7.46 5.80 1.90
CA MET A 54 8.24 4.63 2.34
C MET A 54 8.98 4.82 3.68
N GLY A 55 8.57 5.77 4.54
CA GLY A 55 9.26 6.04 5.80
C GLY A 55 9.18 4.88 6.80
N MET A 56 10.22 4.72 7.65
CA MET A 56 10.20 3.85 8.84
C MET A 56 9.29 4.45 9.90
N ALA A 57 9.40 5.77 10.13
CA ALA A 57 8.54 6.51 11.06
C ALA A 57 7.17 6.73 10.42
N LYS A 58 6.18 6.02 10.93
CA LYS A 58 4.78 6.08 10.49
C LYS A 58 3.90 6.44 11.67
N LEU A 59 3.80 7.75 11.93
CA LEU A 59 3.06 8.24 13.08
C LEU A 59 1.58 8.40 12.76
N ALA A 60 0.75 7.92 13.69
CA ALA A 60 -0.70 8.07 13.61
C ALA A 60 -1.32 8.06 15.01
N PRO A 61 -2.53 8.63 15.17
CA PRO A 61 -3.35 8.36 16.33
C PRO A 61 -3.80 6.90 16.34
N THR A 62 -3.90 6.31 17.53
CA THR A 62 -4.56 5.02 17.76
C THR A 62 -5.86 5.22 18.50
N THR A 63 -6.93 4.62 18.02
CA THR A 63 -8.25 4.79 18.60
C THR A 63 -8.77 3.52 19.30
N ASN A 64 -8.33 2.34 18.90
CA ASN A 64 -8.73 1.08 19.52
C ASN A 64 -7.74 -0.08 19.23
N ALA A 65 -6.44 0.15 19.42
CA ALA A 65 -5.44 -0.90 19.25
C ALA A 65 -5.45 -1.89 20.43
N TYR A 66 -5.57 -1.37 21.66
CA TYR A 66 -5.56 -2.17 22.88
C TYR A 66 -6.78 -3.08 23.01
N GLY A 67 -7.98 -2.55 22.74
CA GLY A 67 -9.25 -3.29 22.85
C GLY A 67 -9.61 -4.19 21.68
N SER A 68 -8.86 -4.12 20.56
CA SER A 68 -9.22 -4.79 19.32
C SER A 68 -8.82 -6.27 19.26
N TYR A 69 -9.23 -7.07 20.23
CA TYR A 69 -9.01 -8.51 20.18
C TYR A 69 -9.75 -9.13 18.99
N GLY A 70 -8.99 -9.71 18.07
CA GLY A 70 -9.53 -10.40 16.90
C GLY A 70 -9.99 -9.48 15.76
N SER A 71 -9.97 -8.17 15.90
CA SER A 71 -10.20 -7.25 14.80
C SER A 71 -8.89 -6.83 14.14
N TRP A 72 -8.92 -6.73 12.83
CA TRP A 72 -7.78 -6.43 11.99
C TRP A 72 -7.69 -4.91 11.76
N LEU A 73 -7.16 -4.18 12.74
CA LEU A 73 -6.89 -2.74 12.64
C LEU A 73 -5.38 -2.51 12.65
N PRO A 74 -4.68 -2.59 11.53
CA PRO A 74 -3.22 -2.50 11.46
C PRO A 74 -2.65 -1.24 12.10
N CYS A 75 -3.29 -0.10 11.89
CA CYS A 75 -2.89 1.17 12.50
C CYS A 75 -3.64 1.50 13.81
N GLY A 76 -4.64 0.70 14.18
CA GLY A 76 -5.47 0.97 15.36
C GLY A 76 -6.39 2.18 15.26
N TYR A 77 -6.56 2.79 14.08
CA TYR A 77 -7.42 3.95 13.86
C TYR A 77 -8.71 3.57 13.12
N ASP A 78 -9.82 4.16 13.55
CA ASP A 78 -11.09 4.13 12.82
C ASP A 78 -11.74 5.50 12.94
N ASP A 79 -12.13 6.12 11.83
CA ASP A 79 -12.65 7.48 11.78
C ASP A 79 -13.98 7.67 12.55
N ARG A 80 -14.72 6.59 12.79
CA ARG A 80 -15.95 6.62 13.62
C ARG A 80 -15.69 6.80 15.11
N HIS A 81 -14.46 6.52 15.55
CA HIS A 81 -14.11 6.63 16.97
C HIS A 81 -13.89 8.08 17.39
N THR A 82 -14.31 8.42 18.60
CA THR A 82 -14.28 9.77 19.14
C THR A 82 -13.29 9.95 20.28
N SER A 83 -12.42 8.95 20.50
CA SER A 83 -11.36 9.02 21.52
C SER A 83 -10.09 8.34 21.01
N ILE A 84 -8.94 8.81 21.49
CA ILE A 84 -7.60 8.38 21.11
C ILE A 84 -6.89 7.77 22.32
N GLU A 85 -6.24 6.60 22.13
CA GLU A 85 -5.37 5.95 23.11
C GLU A 85 -3.97 6.59 23.17
N GLY A 86 -3.54 7.20 22.07
CA GLY A 86 -2.23 7.84 21.96
C GLY A 86 -1.75 7.92 20.52
N PHE A 87 -0.45 8.18 20.38
CA PHE A 87 0.20 8.34 19.08
C PHE A 87 1.31 7.28 18.96
N ALA A 88 1.09 6.28 18.10
CA ALA A 88 2.08 5.24 17.80
C ALA A 88 3.05 5.70 16.73
N HIS A 89 4.24 5.09 16.68
CA HIS A 89 5.34 5.47 15.80
C HIS A 89 5.61 4.45 14.71
N PHE A 90 5.23 3.18 14.92
CA PHE A 90 5.36 2.11 13.95
C PHE A 90 3.99 1.64 13.50
N HIS A 91 3.78 1.65 12.20
CA HIS A 91 2.62 1.08 11.53
C HIS A 91 3.08 0.42 10.23
N GLU A 92 3.48 -0.83 10.32
CA GLU A 92 3.84 -1.69 9.20
C GLU A 92 3.13 -3.02 9.29
N PHE A 93 3.12 -3.77 8.21
CA PHE A 93 2.60 -5.12 8.21
C PHE A 93 3.23 -5.94 9.34
N GLN A 94 2.41 -6.37 10.29
CA GLN A 94 2.80 -7.10 11.48
C GLN A 94 3.69 -6.35 12.49
N ILE A 95 3.87 -5.04 12.34
CA ILE A 95 4.68 -4.22 13.25
C ILE A 95 3.87 -3.04 13.74
N GLY A 96 3.75 -2.88 15.05
CA GLY A 96 3.14 -1.72 15.70
C GLY A 96 3.87 -1.37 16.97
N GLY A 97 3.67 -0.15 17.47
CA GLY A 97 4.15 0.15 18.81
C GLY A 97 4.82 1.50 19.03
N VAL A 98 5.34 1.63 20.25
CA VAL A 98 5.88 2.84 20.85
C VAL A 98 4.83 3.96 20.88
N VAL A 99 3.81 3.78 21.74
CA VAL A 99 2.74 4.79 21.93
C VAL A 99 3.15 5.82 22.95
N THR A 100 2.88 7.08 22.63
CA THR A 100 2.98 8.20 23.59
C THR A 100 1.69 8.97 23.65
N ILE A 101 1.34 9.48 24.84
CA ILE A 101 0.18 10.34 25.00
C ILE A 101 0.44 11.47 26.01
N PRO A 102 0.09 12.73 25.69
CA PRO A 102 0.11 13.82 26.66
C PRO A 102 -1.18 13.83 27.48
N THR A 103 -1.05 14.01 28.81
CA THR A 103 -2.19 14.06 29.75
C THR A 103 -2.06 15.17 30.75
N THR A 104 -3.16 15.48 31.46
CA THR A 104 -3.19 16.33 32.67
C THR A 104 -4.09 15.71 33.73
N GLY A 105 -4.02 16.15 34.97
CA GLY A 105 -4.91 15.70 36.05
C GLY A 105 -4.43 14.42 36.73
N GLU A 106 -5.31 13.48 36.98
CA GLU A 106 -5.00 12.19 37.60
C GLU A 106 -4.12 11.33 36.70
N LEU A 107 -3.19 10.59 37.29
CA LEU A 107 -2.36 9.63 36.55
C LEU A 107 -3.13 8.32 36.37
N LYS A 108 -3.36 7.94 35.12
CA LYS A 108 -3.87 6.63 34.70
C LYS A 108 -2.81 5.96 33.86
N THR A 109 -2.68 4.66 33.95
CA THR A 109 -1.62 3.88 33.29
C THR A 109 -2.14 2.82 32.31
N LEU A 110 -3.44 2.59 32.30
CA LEU A 110 -4.12 1.75 31.30
C LEU A 110 -4.78 2.63 30.23
N PRO A 111 -4.88 2.14 28.98
CA PRO A 111 -5.51 2.90 27.88
C PRO A 111 -7.00 3.19 28.11
N GLY A 112 -7.72 2.35 28.85
CA GLY A 112 -9.18 2.38 28.88
C GLY A 112 -9.83 1.77 27.62
N THR A 113 -11.14 1.88 27.48
CA THR A 113 -11.88 1.32 26.34
C THR A 113 -12.64 2.38 25.55
N LEU A 114 -13.14 2.05 24.38
CA LEU A 114 -14.01 2.94 23.61
C LEU A 114 -15.32 3.23 24.31
N GLU A 115 -15.87 2.21 25.00
CA GLU A 115 -17.15 2.27 25.69
C GLU A 115 -17.03 3.04 27.01
N ASP A 116 -15.87 3.00 27.65
CA ASP A 116 -15.55 3.70 28.88
C ASP A 116 -14.19 4.41 28.78
N PRO A 117 -14.12 5.57 28.11
CA PRO A 117 -12.89 6.35 28.01
C PRO A 117 -12.33 6.80 29.36
N ASP A 118 -13.20 6.97 30.36
CA ASP A 118 -12.81 7.44 31.70
C ASP A 118 -12.14 6.33 32.54
N SER A 119 -12.17 5.09 32.10
CA SER A 119 -11.47 3.97 32.76
C SER A 119 -9.95 3.99 32.57
N GLY A 120 -9.41 4.79 31.63
CA GLY A 120 -8.00 4.86 31.35
C GLY A 120 -7.49 6.25 31.01
N TYR A 121 -6.28 6.31 30.40
CA TYR A 121 -5.64 7.56 30.00
C TYR A 121 -6.09 8.06 28.61
N ARG A 122 -6.87 7.31 27.84
CA ARG A 122 -7.37 7.78 26.55
C ARG A 122 -8.12 9.07 26.69
N SER A 123 -8.15 9.88 25.64
CA SER A 123 -8.87 11.15 25.62
C SER A 123 -9.91 11.18 24.53
N ARG A 124 -11.07 11.71 24.82
CA ARG A 124 -12.00 12.16 23.77
C ARG A 124 -11.33 13.25 22.95
N ILE A 125 -11.77 13.39 21.72
CA ILE A 125 -11.21 14.36 20.76
C ILE A 125 -12.29 15.28 20.21
N ASP A 126 -11.88 16.49 19.85
CA ASP A 126 -12.71 17.38 19.05
C ASP A 126 -12.42 17.13 17.55
N LYS A 127 -13.25 16.32 16.91
CA LYS A 127 -13.14 15.99 15.48
C LYS A 127 -13.13 17.24 14.58
N THR A 128 -13.70 18.38 15.02
CA THR A 128 -13.65 19.63 14.23
C THR A 128 -12.26 20.27 14.21
N THR A 129 -11.38 19.88 15.11
CA THR A 129 -9.97 20.31 15.17
C THR A 129 -9.01 19.32 14.53
N GLU A 130 -9.52 18.17 14.09
CA GLU A 130 -8.70 17.14 13.46
C GLU A 130 -8.21 17.62 12.09
N VAL A 131 -6.90 17.57 11.91
CA VAL A 131 -6.22 17.91 10.66
C VAL A 131 -5.36 16.73 10.25
N SER A 132 -5.63 16.18 9.08
CA SER A 132 -4.91 15.07 8.49
C SER A 132 -4.47 15.45 7.07
N THR A 133 -3.15 15.59 6.88
CA THR A 133 -2.55 15.90 5.57
C THR A 133 -1.27 15.09 5.40
N PRO A 134 -0.79 14.85 4.18
CA PRO A 134 0.45 14.11 3.98
C PRO A 134 1.63 14.73 4.74
N GLY A 135 2.20 13.95 5.65
CA GLY A 135 3.31 14.39 6.51
C GLY A 135 2.91 15.10 7.78
N TYR A 136 1.62 15.25 8.10
CA TYR A 136 1.18 15.95 9.32
C TYR A 136 -0.18 15.50 9.82
N TYR A 137 -0.29 15.43 11.16
CA TYR A 137 -1.58 15.23 11.85
C TYR A 137 -1.68 16.15 13.08
N ALA A 138 -2.88 16.62 13.39
CA ALA A 138 -3.17 17.37 14.62
C ALA A 138 -4.60 17.16 15.10
N VAL A 139 -4.81 17.21 16.42
CA VAL A 139 -6.12 17.14 17.05
C VAL A 139 -6.10 17.73 18.46
N THR A 140 -7.25 18.14 18.96
CA THR A 140 -7.43 18.54 20.36
C THR A 140 -7.94 17.38 21.20
N LEU A 141 -7.17 17.00 22.22
CA LEU A 141 -7.54 16.05 23.27
C LEU A 141 -8.39 16.79 24.31
N THR A 142 -9.71 16.57 24.29
CA THR A 142 -10.65 17.42 25.02
C THR A 142 -10.62 17.19 26.52
N ASP A 143 -10.40 15.95 26.96
CA ASP A 143 -10.37 15.63 28.41
C ASP A 143 -9.17 16.28 29.12
N TYR A 144 -8.12 16.57 28.35
CA TYR A 144 -6.90 17.20 28.87
C TYR A 144 -6.69 18.64 28.39
N ASN A 145 -7.52 19.13 27.49
CA ASN A 145 -7.37 20.44 26.85
C ASN A 145 -5.98 20.64 26.26
N ILE A 146 -5.48 19.60 25.54
CA ILE A 146 -4.16 19.59 24.91
C ILE A 146 -4.34 19.54 23.40
N LYS A 147 -3.67 20.45 22.67
CA LYS A 147 -3.48 20.29 21.22
C LYS A 147 -2.27 19.39 20.98
N ALA A 148 -2.48 18.27 20.34
CA ALA A 148 -1.42 17.36 19.89
C ALA A 148 -1.16 17.53 18.40
N GLU A 149 0.12 17.64 18.02
CA GLU A 149 0.58 17.77 16.65
C GLU A 149 1.73 16.78 16.41
N ILE A 150 1.71 16.05 15.30
CA ILE A 150 2.76 15.10 14.92
C ILE A 150 3.17 15.26 13.45
N THR A 151 4.45 15.05 13.17
CA THR A 151 5.05 14.99 11.83
C THR A 151 6.27 14.06 11.87
N ALA A 152 6.89 13.76 10.74
CA ALA A 152 8.03 12.86 10.70
C ALA A 152 9.04 13.21 9.63
N THR A 153 10.28 12.76 9.86
CA THR A 153 11.28 12.47 8.83
C THR A 153 11.24 10.97 8.49
N THR A 154 12.20 10.46 7.75
CA THR A 154 12.18 9.03 7.33
C THR A 154 12.21 8.06 8.51
N ARG A 155 12.98 8.36 9.59
CA ARG A 155 13.20 7.46 10.74
C ARG A 155 12.91 8.11 12.08
N THR A 156 12.44 9.36 12.09
CA THR A 156 12.25 10.12 13.33
C THR A 156 10.87 10.77 13.36
N GLY A 157 10.12 10.47 14.41
CA GLY A 157 8.86 11.14 14.72
C GLY A 157 9.06 12.44 15.50
N PHE A 158 8.24 13.43 15.22
CA PHE A 158 8.23 14.73 15.89
C PHE A 158 6.87 14.97 16.51
N HIS A 159 6.85 15.35 17.78
CA HIS A 159 5.66 15.72 18.53
C HIS A 159 5.76 17.14 19.03
N ARG A 160 4.63 17.85 19.01
CA ARG A 160 4.45 19.15 19.65
C ARG A 160 3.13 19.13 20.41
N TYR A 161 3.19 19.20 21.73
CA TYR A 161 2.03 19.20 22.62
C TYR A 161 1.85 20.57 23.25
N THR A 162 0.72 21.22 23.01
CA THR A 162 0.38 22.52 23.61
C THR A 162 -0.52 22.30 24.81
N PHE A 163 0.01 22.54 26.01
CA PHE A 163 -0.63 22.27 27.28
C PHE A 163 -1.42 23.46 27.83
N PRO A 164 -2.46 23.21 28.65
CA PRO A 164 -3.03 24.21 29.52
C PRO A 164 -2.08 24.55 30.68
N GLN A 165 -2.44 25.52 31.51
CA GLN A 165 -1.76 25.72 32.80
C GLN A 165 -2.05 24.54 33.70
N SER A 166 -1.05 23.82 34.17
CA SER A 166 -1.21 22.65 35.02
C SER A 166 0.09 22.35 35.80
N THR A 167 -0.05 21.81 36.98
CA THR A 167 1.04 21.25 37.79
C THR A 167 1.26 19.74 37.54
N THR A 168 0.36 19.14 36.80
CA THR A 168 0.30 17.70 36.55
C THR A 168 0.24 17.37 35.06
N SER A 169 0.84 18.20 34.21
CA SER A 169 1.03 17.89 32.80
C SER A 169 2.01 16.72 32.64
N ARG A 170 1.66 15.74 31.81
CA ARG A 170 2.49 14.53 31.66
C ARG A 170 2.64 14.15 30.19
N ILE A 171 3.69 13.43 29.90
CA ILE A 171 3.86 12.61 28.70
C ILE A 171 4.08 11.18 29.19
N LEU A 172 3.19 10.28 28.76
CA LEU A 172 3.28 8.84 29.01
C LEU A 172 3.91 8.17 27.80
N PHE A 173 4.81 7.23 28.08
CA PHE A 173 5.33 6.24 27.13
C PHE A 173 4.72 4.89 27.54
N ASP A 174 3.69 4.48 26.88
CA ASP A 174 3.11 3.15 27.04
C ASP A 174 3.64 2.25 25.93
N ILE A 175 4.59 1.39 26.27
CA ILE A 175 5.26 0.53 25.30
C ILE A 175 5.00 -0.96 25.52
N GLY A 176 4.43 -1.29 26.67
CA GLY A 176 4.23 -2.68 27.07
C GLY A 176 2.84 -3.24 26.79
N HIS A 177 1.89 -2.41 26.38
CA HIS A 177 0.56 -2.86 25.98
C HIS A 177 0.49 -3.08 24.46
N LYS A 178 -0.46 -3.94 24.04
CA LYS A 178 -0.69 -4.24 22.63
C LYS A 178 -1.00 -2.98 21.83
N GLN A 179 -0.43 -2.87 20.66
CA GLN A 179 -0.57 -1.72 19.77
C GLN A 179 -0.72 -2.18 18.32
N GLY A 180 -1.91 -1.99 17.75
CA GLY A 180 -2.21 -2.38 16.38
C GLY A 180 -2.01 -3.88 16.15
N GLU A 181 -1.40 -4.24 15.04
CA GLU A 181 -1.09 -5.61 14.66
C GLU A 181 0.14 -6.22 15.34
N SER A 182 0.77 -5.53 16.28
CA SER A 182 1.87 -6.10 17.03
C SER A 182 1.51 -7.42 17.74
N ALA A 183 0.21 -7.72 17.84
CA ALA A 183 -0.32 -8.88 18.55
C ALA A 183 0.14 -8.91 20.02
N THR A 184 0.81 -9.97 20.45
CA THR A 184 1.24 -10.09 21.86
C THR A 184 2.57 -9.38 22.07
N ILE A 185 2.65 -8.52 23.06
CA ILE A 185 3.93 -7.99 23.58
C ILE A 185 4.52 -9.05 24.49
N THR A 186 5.69 -9.56 24.14
CA THR A 186 6.39 -10.62 24.89
C THR A 186 7.37 -10.07 25.91
N ASP A 187 7.98 -8.92 25.62
CA ASP A 187 8.86 -8.20 26.56
C ASP A 187 9.00 -6.73 26.11
N ALA A 188 9.31 -5.84 27.03
CA ALA A 188 9.58 -4.43 26.76
C ALA A 188 10.47 -3.83 27.85
N GLU A 189 11.16 -2.75 27.52
CA GLU A 189 11.97 -2.00 28.49
C GLU A 189 11.97 -0.52 28.13
N VAL A 190 11.80 0.34 29.14
CA VAL A 190 11.90 1.79 28.99
C VAL A 190 12.73 2.41 30.12
N THR A 191 13.61 3.35 29.75
CA THR A 191 14.50 4.04 30.69
C THR A 191 14.58 5.52 30.36
N TYR A 192 14.44 6.38 31.39
CA TYR A 192 14.72 7.80 31.31
C TYR A 192 16.16 8.10 31.77
N HIS A 193 16.89 8.91 31.00
CA HIS A 193 18.24 9.35 31.24
C HIS A 193 18.27 10.85 31.63
N PRO A 194 18.40 11.18 32.93
CA PRO A 194 18.31 12.58 33.40
C PRO A 194 19.39 13.50 32.81
N GLU A 195 20.56 12.95 32.51
CA GLU A 195 21.73 13.70 32.03
C GLU A 195 21.50 14.27 30.64
N THR A 196 20.89 13.47 29.77
CA THR A 196 20.63 13.80 28.35
C THR A 196 19.20 14.27 28.10
N ASN A 197 18.30 14.15 29.09
CA ASN A 197 16.85 14.37 28.95
C ASN A 197 16.26 13.51 27.85
N GLU A 198 16.58 12.23 27.88
CA GLU A 198 16.23 11.25 26.86
C GLU A 198 15.47 10.07 27.47
N VAL A 199 14.49 9.55 26.76
CA VAL A 199 13.84 8.27 27.04
C VAL A 199 14.24 7.28 25.96
N THR A 200 14.80 6.15 26.37
CA THR A 200 15.12 5.06 25.44
C THR A 200 14.37 3.79 25.82
N GLY A 201 14.16 2.95 24.85
CA GLY A 201 13.50 1.67 25.11
C GLY A 201 13.44 0.78 23.90
N TRP A 202 12.84 -0.36 24.12
CA TRP A 202 12.52 -1.33 23.09
C TRP A 202 11.27 -2.12 23.49
N VAL A 203 10.57 -2.63 22.47
CA VAL A 203 9.46 -3.54 22.64
C VAL A 203 9.65 -4.74 21.74
N GLU A 204 9.35 -5.94 22.25
CA GLU A 204 9.35 -7.18 21.49
C GLU A 204 7.93 -7.67 21.32
N ASN A 205 7.52 -7.80 20.08
CA ASN A 205 6.22 -8.29 19.73
C ASN A 205 6.29 -9.62 18.96
N TYR A 206 5.19 -10.41 19.05
CA TYR A 206 5.05 -11.69 18.41
C TYR A 206 3.84 -11.64 17.46
N PRO A 207 4.06 -11.20 16.21
CA PRO A 207 2.99 -11.01 15.24
C PRO A 207 2.28 -12.31 14.88
N ILE A 208 0.97 -12.23 14.65
CA ILE A 208 0.15 -13.42 14.42
C ILE A 208 0.59 -14.21 13.19
N TYR A 209 0.92 -13.53 12.08
CA TYR A 209 1.34 -14.23 10.86
C TYR A 209 2.76 -14.80 10.94
N ALA A 210 3.63 -14.26 11.81
CA ALA A 210 4.91 -14.89 12.09
C ALA A 210 4.76 -16.22 12.84
N THR A 211 3.76 -16.33 13.70
CA THR A 211 3.54 -17.56 14.49
C THR A 211 3.31 -18.80 13.64
N PHE A 212 2.73 -18.63 12.45
CA PHE A 212 2.42 -19.75 11.57
C PHE A 212 3.65 -20.30 10.83
N CYS A 213 4.62 -19.43 10.51
CA CYS A 213 5.74 -19.80 9.66
C CYS A 213 7.09 -19.78 10.37
N GLN A 214 7.19 -19.08 11.48
CA GLN A 214 8.42 -18.95 12.26
C GLN A 214 8.08 -18.90 13.75
N PRO A 215 8.04 -20.04 14.45
CA PRO A 215 7.60 -20.13 15.85
C PRO A 215 8.38 -19.26 16.85
N ASP A 216 9.61 -18.86 16.52
CA ASP A 216 10.46 -17.94 17.30
C ASP A 216 10.56 -16.54 16.65
N GLY A 217 9.67 -16.26 15.70
CA GLY A 217 9.62 -15.03 14.88
C GLY A 217 9.18 -13.79 15.65
N ARG A 218 9.91 -13.44 16.73
CA ARG A 218 9.67 -12.20 17.46
C ARG A 218 10.36 -11.03 16.79
N ILE A 219 9.68 -9.88 16.81
CA ILE A 219 10.17 -8.62 16.24
C ILE A 219 10.46 -7.67 17.37
N LYS A 220 11.68 -7.15 17.38
CA LYS A 220 12.11 -6.14 18.35
C LYS A 220 12.27 -4.79 17.65
N ILE A 221 11.63 -3.76 18.21
CA ILE A 221 11.71 -2.38 17.75
C ILE A 221 12.31 -1.52 18.87
N PHE A 222 13.12 -0.55 18.49
CA PHE A 222 13.89 0.29 19.40
C PHE A 222 13.58 1.76 19.17
N PHE A 223 13.65 2.57 20.23
CA PHE A 223 13.47 4.01 20.13
C PHE A 223 14.40 4.79 21.04
N ALA A 224 14.64 6.05 20.66
CA ALA A 224 15.36 7.04 21.47
C ALA A 224 14.65 8.40 21.33
N ALA A 225 13.93 8.79 22.38
CA ALA A 225 13.14 10.00 22.43
C ALA A 225 13.87 11.10 23.19
N LYS A 226 14.00 12.30 22.62
CA LYS A 226 14.60 13.47 23.24
C LYS A 226 13.57 14.57 23.42
N LEU A 227 13.45 15.12 24.63
CA LEU A 227 12.52 16.18 24.96
C LEU A 227 13.26 17.53 25.07
N ASP A 228 12.58 18.62 24.72
CA ASP A 228 13.09 19.99 24.85
C ASP A 228 12.97 20.54 26.28
N LYS A 229 12.11 19.93 27.13
CA LYS A 229 11.89 20.33 28.53
C LYS A 229 12.20 19.18 29.48
N LYS A 230 12.94 19.45 30.58
CA LYS A 230 13.20 18.46 31.65
C LYS A 230 11.94 18.29 32.51
N PRO A 231 11.58 17.03 32.87
CA PRO A 231 10.48 16.77 33.78
C PRO A 231 10.84 17.18 35.22
N GLN A 232 9.82 17.49 36.01
CA GLN A 232 9.98 17.75 37.47
C GLN A 232 10.00 16.44 38.25
N THR A 233 9.15 15.50 37.89
CA THR A 233 9.12 14.16 38.47
C THR A 233 8.95 13.11 37.36
N ILE A 234 9.39 11.92 37.67
CA ILE A 234 9.33 10.76 36.79
C ILE A 234 8.81 9.56 37.57
N GLY A 235 8.28 8.60 36.87
CA GLY A 235 7.95 7.31 37.45
C GLY A 235 7.67 6.28 36.35
N THR A 236 7.61 5.05 36.76
CA THR A 236 7.34 3.91 35.90
C THR A 236 6.09 3.17 36.35
N PHE A 237 5.59 2.31 35.50
CA PHE A 237 4.45 1.45 35.82
C PHE A 237 4.57 0.10 35.11
N ILE A 238 3.90 -0.89 35.67
CA ILE A 238 3.54 -2.15 35.00
C ILE A 238 2.04 -2.31 35.25
N ASP A 239 1.25 -2.25 34.19
CA ASP A 239 -0.20 -2.17 34.25
C ASP A 239 -0.64 -1.03 35.21
N GLU A 240 -1.38 -1.30 36.25
CA GLU A 240 -1.82 -0.30 37.25
C GLU A 240 -0.81 -0.08 38.42
N LYS A 241 0.30 -0.84 38.43
CA LYS A 241 1.29 -0.75 39.52
C LYS A 241 2.29 0.37 39.21
N ILE A 242 2.14 1.50 39.89
CA ILE A 242 2.99 2.67 39.74
C ILE A 242 4.16 2.60 40.69
N GLN A 243 5.34 2.98 40.18
CA GLN A 243 6.56 3.19 40.98
C GLN A 243 7.05 4.62 40.78
N GLU A 244 6.80 5.47 41.75
CA GLU A 244 7.28 6.87 41.76
C GLU A 244 8.81 6.93 41.84
N ASN A 245 9.39 7.99 41.25
CA ASN A 245 10.84 8.24 41.22
C ASN A 245 11.70 7.10 40.67
N SER A 246 11.09 6.20 39.90
CA SER A 246 11.78 5.17 39.14
C SER A 246 12.06 5.67 37.72
N ASN A 247 13.25 5.43 37.21
CA ASN A 247 13.65 5.84 35.88
C ASN A 247 13.75 4.69 34.86
N SER A 248 13.54 3.46 35.29
CA SER A 248 13.61 2.28 34.41
C SER A 248 12.66 1.21 34.85
N VAL A 249 12.05 0.52 33.88
CA VAL A 249 11.15 -0.62 34.07
C VAL A 249 11.22 -1.56 32.88
N LYS A 250 11.01 -2.87 33.15
CA LYS A 250 11.05 -3.92 32.16
C LYS A 250 9.89 -4.90 32.36
N GLY A 251 9.35 -5.42 31.28
CA GLY A 251 8.33 -6.47 31.20
C GLY A 251 7.11 -6.04 30.38
N PRO A 252 6.24 -7.00 30.03
CA PRO A 252 4.94 -6.70 29.44
C PRO A 252 4.11 -5.76 30.33
N GLY A 253 3.31 -4.88 29.73
CA GLY A 253 2.52 -3.87 30.45
C GLY A 253 3.33 -2.70 31.00
N CYS A 254 4.65 -2.62 30.69
CA CYS A 254 5.52 -1.57 31.22
C CYS A 254 5.35 -0.24 30.49
N GLY A 255 5.54 0.83 31.25
CA GLY A 255 5.59 2.18 30.72
C GLY A 255 6.25 3.16 31.67
N LEU A 256 6.41 4.39 31.20
CA LEU A 256 7.08 5.48 31.92
C LEU A 256 6.29 6.76 31.76
N TYR A 257 6.22 7.57 32.80
CA TYR A 257 5.63 8.90 32.74
C TYR A 257 6.59 9.98 33.20
N LEU A 258 6.52 11.11 32.50
CA LEU A 258 7.27 12.32 32.79
C LEU A 258 6.29 13.42 33.17
N THR A 259 6.43 14.04 34.35
CA THR A 259 5.54 15.10 34.86
C THR A 259 6.21 16.47 34.73
N PHE A 260 5.43 17.43 34.27
CA PHE A 260 5.86 18.82 34.06
C PHE A 260 4.90 19.81 34.75
N GLN A 261 5.43 20.94 35.12
CA GLN A 261 4.63 22.11 35.36
C GLN A 261 4.55 22.94 34.08
N THR A 262 3.36 23.27 33.62
CA THR A 262 3.15 24.05 32.39
C THR A 262 2.38 25.33 32.66
N LYS A 263 2.70 26.37 31.89
CA LYS A 263 1.88 27.60 31.77
C LYS A 263 0.82 27.36 30.68
N ALA A 264 -0.18 28.25 30.66
CA ALA A 264 -1.19 28.20 29.61
C ALA A 264 -0.55 28.38 28.22
N LYS A 265 -0.86 27.46 27.30
CA LYS A 265 -0.34 27.41 25.93
C LYS A 265 1.17 27.09 25.83
N GLU A 266 1.76 26.57 26.89
CA GLU A 266 3.15 26.12 26.83
C GLU A 266 3.27 24.89 25.96
N GLN A 267 4.28 24.87 25.10
CA GLN A 267 4.57 23.75 24.20
C GLN A 267 5.72 22.91 24.77
N ILE A 268 5.56 21.60 24.70
CA ILE A 268 6.63 20.63 24.94
C ILE A 268 6.79 19.84 23.64
N GLN A 269 8.03 19.77 23.15
CA GLN A 269 8.37 19.06 21.92
C GLN A 269 9.21 17.84 22.23
N MET A 270 9.05 16.80 21.40
CA MET A 270 9.76 15.55 21.51
C MET A 270 10.13 15.04 20.11
N GLN A 271 11.34 14.50 19.99
CA GLN A 271 11.87 13.86 18.78
C GLN A 271 12.16 12.41 19.10
N VAL A 272 11.59 11.47 18.35
CA VAL A 272 11.66 10.02 18.61
C VAL A 272 12.32 9.34 17.43
N GLY A 273 13.60 9.01 17.55
CA GLY A 273 14.31 8.17 16.58
C GLY A 273 13.94 6.71 16.75
N LEU A 274 13.79 6.01 15.64
CA LEU A 274 13.34 4.62 15.55
C LEU A 274 14.40 3.74 14.90
N SER A 275 14.45 2.45 15.26
CA SER A 275 15.34 1.46 14.65
C SER A 275 14.78 0.05 14.84
N TYR A 276 15.12 -0.86 13.91
CA TYR A 276 14.91 -2.30 14.08
C TYR A 276 16.16 -3.01 14.62
N THR A 277 17.30 -2.32 14.77
CA THR A 277 18.56 -2.97 15.12
C THR A 277 18.94 -2.76 16.58
N ASN A 278 18.97 -1.52 17.07
CA ASN A 278 19.35 -1.20 18.45
C ASN A 278 19.04 0.26 18.83
N ILE A 279 19.13 0.58 20.13
CA ILE A 279 18.90 1.93 20.67
C ILE A 279 19.92 2.95 20.13
N GLU A 280 21.17 2.56 19.93
CA GLU A 280 22.19 3.48 19.43
C GLU A 280 21.89 3.92 18.00
N ASN A 281 21.42 3.02 17.16
CA ASN A 281 20.98 3.36 15.83
C ASN A 281 19.69 4.21 15.85
N ALA A 282 18.75 3.95 16.76
CA ALA A 282 17.59 4.82 16.95
C ALA A 282 18.02 6.26 17.31
N ARG A 283 19.03 6.40 18.17
CA ARG A 283 19.62 7.71 18.53
C ARG A 283 20.31 8.35 17.33
N ASN A 284 21.11 7.59 16.58
CA ASN A 284 21.81 8.06 15.38
C ASN A 284 20.84 8.52 14.29
N ASN A 285 19.76 7.79 14.07
CA ASN A 285 18.69 8.17 13.15
C ASN A 285 18.07 9.51 13.54
N ARG A 286 17.69 9.67 14.83
CA ARG A 286 17.17 10.93 15.36
C ARG A 286 18.16 12.08 15.18
N ASP A 287 19.37 11.93 15.66
CA ASP A 287 20.35 13.01 15.69
C ASP A 287 20.75 13.44 14.28
N SER A 288 20.83 12.51 13.34
CA SER A 288 21.12 12.80 11.92
C SER A 288 19.95 13.50 11.21
N GLU A 289 18.71 13.14 11.52
CA GLU A 289 17.53 13.64 10.81
C GLU A 289 16.90 14.88 11.46
N ALA A 290 17.09 15.08 12.79
CA ALA A 290 16.40 16.11 13.57
C ALA A 290 17.30 17.29 14.00
N THR A 291 18.62 17.13 14.07
CA THR A 291 19.50 18.19 14.56
C THR A 291 19.36 19.49 13.77
N GLY A 292 19.10 20.59 14.49
CA GLY A 292 18.97 21.93 13.92
C GLY A 292 17.65 22.21 13.19
N LYS A 293 16.67 21.29 13.25
CA LYS A 293 15.36 21.47 12.62
C LYS A 293 14.28 21.73 13.68
N SER A 294 13.45 22.73 13.44
CA SER A 294 12.23 22.94 14.21
C SER A 294 11.12 21.98 13.76
N PHE A 295 10.07 21.84 14.56
CA PHE A 295 8.88 21.09 14.18
C PHE A 295 8.27 21.58 12.85
N ASP A 296 8.20 22.91 12.68
CA ASP A 296 7.61 23.49 11.47
C ASP A 296 8.50 23.31 10.24
N ASP A 297 9.83 23.30 10.38
CA ASP A 297 10.75 22.96 9.29
C ASP A 297 10.50 21.52 8.79
N VAL A 298 10.34 20.57 9.72
CA VAL A 298 10.08 19.16 9.38
C VAL A 298 8.71 19.00 8.74
N LYS A 299 7.67 19.61 9.30
CA LYS A 299 6.32 19.60 8.73
C LYS A 299 6.32 20.14 7.29
N ASN A 300 6.96 21.28 7.05
CA ASN A 300 7.02 21.88 5.72
C ASN A 300 7.82 21.01 4.74
N ALA A 301 8.94 20.45 5.18
CA ALA A 301 9.74 19.53 4.38
C ALA A 301 8.99 18.25 4.04
N ALA A 302 8.19 17.72 4.96
CA ALA A 302 7.36 16.55 4.72
C ALA A 302 6.30 16.83 3.63
N CYS A 303 5.59 17.94 3.73
CA CYS A 303 4.64 18.40 2.71
C CYS A 303 5.31 18.56 1.33
N GLN A 304 6.50 19.18 1.27
CA GLN A 304 7.25 19.36 0.03
C GLN A 304 7.68 18.00 -0.55
N THR A 305 8.18 17.08 0.28
CA THR A 305 8.58 15.74 -0.17
C THR A 305 7.41 14.99 -0.80
N TRP A 306 6.24 15.03 -0.16
CA TRP A 306 5.03 14.45 -0.72
C TRP A 306 4.63 15.12 -2.05
N ASN A 307 4.69 16.44 -2.10
CA ASN A 307 4.34 17.18 -3.32
C ASN A 307 5.27 16.85 -4.49
N GLU A 308 6.57 16.69 -4.25
CA GLU A 308 7.56 16.28 -5.25
C GLU A 308 7.31 14.85 -5.74
N MET A 309 7.02 13.93 -4.84
CA MET A 309 6.75 12.53 -5.18
C MET A 309 5.45 12.40 -5.97
N LEU A 310 4.35 12.96 -5.48
CA LEU A 310 3.05 12.95 -6.16
C LEU A 310 3.10 13.70 -7.50
N GLY A 311 3.90 14.75 -7.58
CA GLY A 311 4.11 15.56 -8.80
C GLY A 311 4.88 14.87 -9.92
N ARG A 312 5.30 13.58 -9.73
CA ARG A 312 5.87 12.78 -10.83
C ARG A 312 4.80 12.29 -11.82
N ILE A 313 3.55 12.14 -11.36
CA ILE A 313 2.41 11.90 -12.23
C ILE A 313 1.43 13.06 -12.04
N GLN A 314 1.31 13.92 -13.06
CA GLN A 314 0.46 15.11 -13.00
C GLN A 314 -0.77 14.93 -13.86
N VAL A 315 -1.93 15.39 -13.36
CA VAL A 315 -3.20 15.31 -14.06
C VAL A 315 -3.83 16.70 -14.25
N GLU A 316 -4.45 16.92 -15.39
CA GLU A 316 -5.21 18.13 -15.73
C GLU A 316 -6.60 17.75 -16.24
N GLY A 317 -7.60 18.56 -15.93
CA GLY A 317 -9.01 18.20 -16.18
C GLY A 317 -9.55 17.29 -15.10
N GLY A 318 -10.61 16.53 -15.37
CA GLY A 318 -11.33 15.75 -14.38
C GLY A 318 -12.06 16.60 -13.33
N THR A 319 -12.87 15.97 -12.50
CA THR A 319 -13.54 16.65 -11.38
C THR A 319 -12.59 16.80 -10.18
N PRO A 320 -12.92 17.65 -9.19
CA PRO A 320 -12.20 17.67 -7.90
C PRO A 320 -12.15 16.30 -7.24
N GLU A 321 -13.27 15.56 -7.25
CA GLU A 321 -13.36 14.20 -6.72
C GLU A 321 -12.39 13.23 -7.43
N ASP A 322 -12.33 13.26 -8.77
CA ASP A 322 -11.39 12.43 -9.53
C ASP A 322 -9.93 12.70 -9.13
N LYS A 323 -9.57 13.98 -8.91
CA LYS A 323 -8.22 14.34 -8.48
C LYS A 323 -7.94 13.88 -7.05
N THR A 324 -8.92 14.01 -6.16
CA THR A 324 -8.79 13.54 -4.78
C THR A 324 -8.58 12.03 -4.75
N LYS A 325 -9.41 11.24 -5.45
CA LYS A 325 -9.21 9.79 -5.60
C LYS A 325 -7.84 9.46 -6.18
N PHE A 326 -7.42 10.18 -7.22
CA PHE A 326 -6.17 9.91 -7.93
C PHE A 326 -4.94 10.16 -7.04
N TYR A 327 -4.84 11.34 -6.43
CA TYR A 327 -3.67 11.68 -5.63
C TYR A 327 -3.66 10.95 -4.28
N THR A 328 -4.82 10.64 -3.70
CA THR A 328 -4.89 9.79 -2.51
C THR A 328 -4.49 8.35 -2.82
N GLY A 329 -4.94 7.77 -3.95
CA GLY A 329 -4.49 6.46 -4.41
C GLY A 329 -2.98 6.41 -4.68
N LEU A 330 -2.42 7.46 -5.27
CA LEU A 330 -0.98 7.57 -5.50
C LEU A 330 -0.20 7.73 -4.18
N TYR A 331 -0.76 8.47 -3.21
CA TYR A 331 -0.22 8.60 -1.85
C TYR A 331 -0.16 7.23 -1.15
N HIS A 332 -1.23 6.44 -1.19
CA HIS A 332 -1.26 5.09 -0.63
C HIS A 332 -0.23 4.16 -1.29
N ALA A 333 -0.05 4.25 -2.61
CA ALA A 333 0.94 3.46 -3.35
C ALA A 333 2.40 3.71 -2.93
N LEU A 334 2.65 4.80 -2.21
CA LEU A 334 3.96 5.20 -1.70
C LEU A 334 4.06 5.16 -0.16
N LEU A 335 3.01 4.74 0.54
CA LEU A 335 2.94 4.80 2.00
C LEU A 335 3.41 3.51 2.67
N GLY A 336 2.94 2.36 2.19
CA GLY A 336 3.28 1.04 2.73
C GLY A 336 4.68 0.56 2.34
N ARG A 337 5.07 -0.63 2.83
CA ARG A 337 6.36 -1.28 2.55
C ARG A 337 7.56 -0.43 2.92
N GLY A 338 7.52 0.08 4.14
CA GLY A 338 8.47 1.07 4.65
C GLY A 338 9.90 0.59 4.75
N ILE A 339 10.81 1.56 4.77
CA ILE A 339 12.24 1.34 4.96
C ILE A 339 12.49 0.68 6.32
N ALA A 340 13.28 -0.40 6.32
CA ALA A 340 13.63 -1.18 7.50
C ALA A 340 15.12 -1.13 7.84
N ASN A 341 15.88 -0.21 7.25
CA ASN A 341 17.28 0.03 7.60
C ASN A 341 17.50 1.38 8.25
N ASP A 342 18.49 1.44 9.12
CA ASP A 342 18.99 2.65 9.76
C ASP A 342 19.72 3.55 8.75
N ILE A 343 19.97 4.81 9.13
CA ILE A 343 20.62 5.80 8.25
C ILE A 343 22.03 5.39 7.83
N ASN A 344 22.72 4.61 8.66
CA ASN A 344 24.03 4.04 8.37
C ASN A 344 23.98 2.75 7.52
N GLY A 345 22.78 2.33 7.07
CA GLY A 345 22.57 1.15 6.25
C GLY A 345 22.50 -0.18 7.01
N GLN A 346 22.50 -0.16 8.34
CA GLN A 346 22.29 -1.37 9.13
C GLN A 346 20.83 -1.78 9.11
N TYR A 347 20.58 -3.10 9.05
CA TYR A 347 19.24 -3.70 9.09
C TYR A 347 19.28 -5.06 9.81
N ILE A 348 18.15 -5.55 10.26
CA ILE A 348 18.06 -6.87 10.88
C ILE A 348 17.90 -7.96 9.82
N ARG A 349 18.74 -9.01 9.89
CA ARG A 349 18.65 -10.18 9.03
C ARG A 349 17.69 -11.22 9.57
N HIS A 350 17.35 -12.20 8.73
CA HIS A 350 16.52 -13.34 9.11
C HIS A 350 17.11 -14.15 10.29
N ASP A 351 18.41 -14.28 10.38
CA ASP A 351 19.13 -14.96 11.49
C ASP A 351 19.26 -14.08 12.75
N LYS A 352 18.58 -12.93 12.78
CA LYS A 352 18.62 -11.91 13.85
C LYS A 352 19.96 -11.22 14.04
N THR A 353 20.92 -11.42 13.14
CA THR A 353 22.15 -10.63 13.11
C THR A 353 21.94 -9.29 12.39
N VAL A 354 22.81 -8.33 12.66
CA VAL A 354 22.79 -7.03 11.97
C VAL A 354 23.49 -7.15 10.63
N GLY A 355 22.76 -6.85 9.56
CA GLY A 355 23.26 -6.74 8.20
C GLY A 355 23.74 -5.34 7.87
N GLN A 356 24.46 -5.19 6.75
CA GLN A 356 24.95 -3.91 6.27
C GLN A 356 24.70 -3.78 4.77
N ILE A 357 23.89 -2.80 4.39
CA ILE A 357 23.74 -2.37 3.00
C ILE A 357 25.05 -1.70 2.56
N PRO A 358 25.58 -2.01 1.37
CA PRO A 358 26.75 -1.34 0.85
C PRO A 358 26.58 0.19 0.83
N LEU A 359 27.63 0.89 1.20
CA LEU A 359 27.65 2.35 1.26
C LEU A 359 28.37 2.94 0.05
N ASP A 360 27.97 4.14 -0.34
CA ASP A 360 28.72 4.95 -1.31
C ASP A 360 29.97 5.57 -0.65
N LYS A 361 30.73 6.34 -1.43
CA LYS A 361 31.94 7.04 -0.95
C LYS A 361 31.67 8.09 0.16
N ASN A 362 30.42 8.49 0.33
CA ASN A 362 29.99 9.46 1.35
C ASN A 362 29.39 8.77 2.59
N GLY A 363 29.37 7.44 2.63
CA GLY A 363 28.77 6.66 3.70
C GLY A 363 27.24 6.54 3.62
N ILE A 364 26.65 6.83 2.45
CA ILE A 364 25.19 6.74 2.22
C ILE A 364 24.87 5.34 1.69
N PRO A 365 23.82 4.64 2.23
CA PRO A 365 23.38 3.36 1.71
C PRO A 365 22.98 3.44 0.24
N LEU A 366 23.43 2.48 -0.58
CA LEU A 366 23.17 2.46 -2.02
C LEU A 366 21.71 2.14 -2.34
N TYR A 367 20.98 1.56 -1.44
CA TYR A 367 19.53 1.25 -1.51
C TYR A 367 18.96 1.13 -0.11
N SER A 368 17.67 0.90 0.02
CA SER A 368 17.03 0.64 1.30
C SER A 368 16.61 -0.82 1.44
N HIS A 369 16.60 -1.34 2.65
CA HIS A 369 15.91 -2.57 3.01
C HIS A 369 14.45 -2.23 3.34
N HIS A 370 13.51 -3.12 2.99
CA HIS A 370 12.08 -2.84 3.11
C HIS A 370 11.36 -3.95 3.87
N ASN A 371 10.45 -3.58 4.76
CA ASN A 371 9.39 -4.47 5.19
C ASN A 371 8.39 -4.64 4.03
N THR A 372 7.69 -5.76 3.98
CA THR A 372 6.72 -6.01 2.94
C THR A 372 5.64 -6.98 3.38
N ASP A 373 4.43 -6.69 2.97
CA ASP A 373 3.35 -7.64 2.87
C ASP A 373 3.48 -8.50 1.60
N GLY A 374 2.65 -9.51 1.46
CA GLY A 374 2.50 -10.27 0.21
C GLY A 374 2.24 -9.34 -0.98
N MET A 375 2.84 -9.67 -2.11
CA MET A 375 2.67 -8.90 -3.36
C MET A 375 1.56 -9.48 -4.25
N TRP A 376 0.56 -10.06 -3.64
CA TRP A 376 -0.59 -10.66 -4.30
C TRP A 376 -1.35 -9.62 -5.14
N GLY A 377 -1.37 -9.77 -6.45
CA GLY A 377 -1.97 -8.77 -7.37
C GLY A 377 -1.24 -7.43 -7.49
N GLY A 378 -0.25 -7.14 -6.63
CA GLY A 378 0.50 -5.88 -6.65
C GLY A 378 1.30 -5.65 -7.94
N PHE A 379 1.55 -6.69 -8.71
CA PHE A 379 2.20 -6.61 -10.02
C PHE A 379 1.31 -6.00 -11.12
N TRP A 380 0.00 -5.95 -10.95
CA TRP A 380 -0.93 -5.32 -11.92
C TRP A 380 -1.07 -3.81 -11.74
N ASN A 381 -0.76 -3.32 -10.55
CA ASN A 381 -1.07 -1.94 -10.16
C ASN A 381 0.13 -1.25 -9.47
N LEU A 382 0.50 -1.67 -8.27
CA LEU A 382 1.50 -1.01 -7.44
C LEU A 382 2.87 -0.97 -8.13
N THR A 383 3.39 -2.14 -8.58
CA THR A 383 4.70 -2.19 -9.24
C THR A 383 4.68 -1.53 -10.62
N GLN A 384 3.53 -1.45 -11.28
CA GLN A 384 3.40 -0.70 -12.52
C GLN A 384 3.59 0.81 -12.29
N ILE A 385 2.99 1.36 -11.24
CA ILE A 385 3.22 2.75 -10.84
C ILE A 385 4.69 2.98 -10.48
N TRP A 386 5.29 2.09 -9.69
CA TRP A 386 6.71 2.19 -9.35
C TRP A 386 7.59 2.12 -10.59
N THR A 387 7.29 1.20 -11.50
CA THR A 387 8.02 1.06 -12.76
C THR A 387 7.92 2.32 -13.64
N LEU A 388 6.78 3.00 -13.64
CA LEU A 388 6.57 4.18 -14.49
C LEU A 388 7.24 5.43 -13.92
N ALA A 389 7.06 5.72 -12.63
CA ALA A 389 7.42 7.00 -12.03
C ALA A 389 8.43 6.91 -10.88
N TYR A 390 8.67 5.70 -10.32
CA TYR A 390 9.52 5.49 -9.14
C TYR A 390 10.44 4.28 -9.27
N PRO A 391 11.19 4.14 -10.38
CA PRO A 391 12.01 2.94 -10.66
C PRO A 391 13.12 2.74 -9.62
N GLU A 392 13.60 3.80 -8.96
CA GLU A 392 14.56 3.72 -7.87
C GLU A 392 14.01 3.03 -6.63
N ILE A 393 12.71 3.24 -6.33
CA ILE A 393 12.02 2.54 -5.23
C ILE A 393 11.91 1.07 -5.58
N PHE A 394 11.48 0.76 -6.80
CA PHE A 394 11.35 -0.62 -7.24
C PHE A 394 12.68 -1.36 -7.27
N SER A 395 13.75 -0.72 -7.77
CA SER A 395 15.12 -1.26 -7.72
C SER A 395 15.56 -1.55 -6.28
N SER A 396 15.30 -0.62 -5.36
CA SER A 396 15.61 -0.77 -3.94
C SER A 396 14.87 -1.96 -3.33
N TYR A 397 13.58 -2.08 -3.61
CA TYR A 397 12.74 -3.19 -3.18
C TYR A 397 13.25 -4.55 -3.68
N ILE A 398 13.65 -4.65 -4.96
CA ILE A 398 14.23 -5.89 -5.51
C ILE A 398 15.53 -6.25 -4.80
N LYS A 399 16.42 -5.28 -4.56
CA LYS A 399 17.70 -5.51 -3.85
C LYS A 399 17.45 -6.01 -2.42
N SER A 400 16.47 -5.45 -1.72
CA SER A 400 16.04 -5.91 -0.40
C SER A 400 15.61 -7.38 -0.42
N ASN A 401 14.77 -7.78 -1.36
CA ASN A 401 14.33 -9.17 -1.51
C ASN A 401 15.51 -10.12 -1.80
N LEU A 402 16.47 -9.70 -2.59
CA LEU A 402 17.67 -10.50 -2.87
C LEU A 402 18.60 -10.61 -1.67
N ASP A 403 18.67 -9.58 -0.81
CA ASP A 403 19.41 -9.67 0.44
C ASP A 403 18.74 -10.62 1.43
N PHE A 404 17.41 -10.58 1.50
CA PHE A 404 16.65 -11.54 2.30
C PHE A 404 16.90 -12.98 1.80
N PHE A 405 16.83 -13.21 0.49
CA PHE A 405 17.13 -14.51 -0.11
C PHE A 405 18.53 -15.02 0.23
N LYS A 406 19.55 -14.17 0.16
CA LYS A 406 20.94 -14.55 0.51
C LYS A 406 21.07 -14.96 1.98
N ASN A 407 20.31 -14.33 2.87
CA ASN A 407 20.40 -14.54 4.31
C ASN A 407 19.53 -15.69 4.80
N SER A 408 18.37 -15.91 4.20
CA SER A 408 17.42 -16.94 4.60
C SER A 408 17.46 -18.21 3.71
N GLY A 409 18.00 -18.10 2.51
CA GLY A 409 18.03 -19.14 1.51
C GLY A 409 16.77 -19.26 0.67
N TRP A 410 15.73 -18.42 0.91
CA TRP A 410 14.47 -18.41 0.17
C TRP A 410 13.98 -16.98 -0.06
N LEU A 411 13.23 -16.75 -1.14
CA LEU A 411 12.36 -15.59 -1.21
C LEU A 411 11.24 -15.72 -0.18
N HIS A 412 10.75 -14.63 0.35
CA HIS A 412 9.68 -14.59 1.34
C HIS A 412 8.31 -14.39 0.67
N ASP A 413 7.23 -14.82 1.32
CA ASP A 413 5.88 -14.43 0.96
C ASP A 413 5.57 -13.02 1.50
N GLY A 414 5.97 -12.74 2.74
CA GLY A 414 6.03 -11.43 3.37
C GLY A 414 7.19 -11.36 4.38
N GLU A 415 7.62 -10.16 4.72
CA GLU A 415 8.73 -9.88 5.64
C GLU A 415 8.41 -8.72 6.57
N ALA A 416 8.68 -8.92 7.87
CA ALA A 416 8.64 -7.88 8.88
C ALA A 416 9.90 -7.92 9.73
N ALA A 417 10.78 -6.93 9.61
CA ALA A 417 12.04 -6.82 10.35
C ALA A 417 12.84 -8.13 10.40
N GLY A 418 13.10 -8.73 9.25
CA GLY A 418 13.85 -9.97 9.09
C GLY A 418 13.08 -11.26 9.42
N VAL A 419 11.84 -11.16 9.87
CA VAL A 419 10.99 -12.31 10.20
C VAL A 419 10.09 -12.63 9.02
N TYR A 420 9.96 -13.90 8.67
CA TYR A 420 8.95 -14.34 7.72
C TYR A 420 7.55 -14.06 8.26
N THR A 421 6.71 -13.52 7.39
CA THR A 421 5.28 -13.40 7.63
C THR A 421 4.53 -14.11 6.51
N ASN A 422 3.48 -14.85 6.88
CA ASN A 422 2.68 -15.57 5.90
C ASN A 422 1.47 -14.70 5.53
N GLY A 423 1.56 -14.06 4.36
CA GLY A 423 0.45 -13.27 3.83
C GLY A 423 -0.53 -14.16 3.06
N VAL A 424 -0.21 -14.43 1.80
CA VAL A 424 -1.12 -15.10 0.85
C VAL A 424 -0.58 -16.44 0.32
N GLN A 425 0.62 -16.83 0.73
CA GLN A 425 1.24 -18.14 0.46
C GLN A 425 1.70 -18.40 -0.98
N THR A 426 1.46 -17.48 -1.91
CA THR A 426 1.74 -17.67 -3.34
C THR A 426 3.11 -17.18 -3.76
N ASN A 427 3.76 -16.37 -2.93
CA ASN A 427 5.11 -15.84 -3.10
C ASN A 427 5.40 -15.34 -4.53
N PHE A 428 4.86 -14.19 -4.86
CA PHE A 428 5.08 -13.53 -6.14
C PHE A 428 6.38 -12.72 -6.24
N GLN A 429 7.29 -12.82 -5.28
CA GLN A 429 8.55 -12.07 -5.34
C GLN A 429 9.37 -12.43 -6.57
N GLY A 430 9.38 -13.71 -6.96
CA GLY A 430 10.02 -14.15 -8.20
C GLY A 430 9.43 -13.49 -9.45
N LEU A 431 8.11 -13.42 -9.54
CA LEU A 431 7.40 -12.74 -10.63
C LEU A 431 7.75 -11.25 -10.69
N ILE A 432 7.78 -10.57 -9.53
CA ILE A 432 8.09 -9.14 -9.45
C ILE A 432 9.53 -8.84 -9.88
N ILE A 433 10.48 -9.71 -9.52
CA ILE A 433 11.88 -9.59 -9.98
C ILE A 433 11.92 -9.72 -11.52
N CYS A 434 11.15 -10.65 -12.11
CA CYS A 434 11.03 -10.78 -13.55
C CYS A 434 10.44 -9.50 -14.18
N ALA A 435 9.37 -8.96 -13.62
CA ALA A 435 8.75 -7.73 -14.10
C ALA A 435 9.72 -6.53 -14.05
N ALA A 436 10.49 -6.38 -12.97
CA ALA A 436 11.52 -5.34 -12.87
C ALA A 436 12.59 -5.49 -13.97
N TYR A 437 13.07 -6.70 -14.20
CA TYR A 437 14.04 -6.98 -15.28
C TYR A 437 13.51 -6.61 -16.67
N GLN A 438 12.27 -7.03 -16.98
CA GLN A 438 11.62 -6.72 -18.27
C GLN A 438 11.30 -5.23 -18.42
N ALA A 439 11.08 -4.56 -17.30
CA ALA A 439 10.89 -3.12 -17.25
C ALA A 439 12.16 -2.30 -17.53
N GLY A 440 13.33 -2.96 -17.63
CA GLY A 440 14.63 -2.32 -17.83
C GLY A 440 15.33 -1.91 -16.54
N ILE A 441 14.76 -2.22 -15.36
CA ILE A 441 15.40 -2.05 -14.06
C ILE A 441 16.31 -3.24 -13.84
N ARG A 442 17.63 -3.07 -14.00
CA ARG A 442 18.62 -4.15 -14.06
C ARG A 442 19.85 -3.88 -13.20
N ASP A 443 19.80 -2.92 -12.31
CA ASP A 443 20.89 -2.51 -11.42
C ASP A 443 20.97 -3.36 -10.14
N PHE A 444 20.58 -4.64 -10.24
CA PHE A 444 20.73 -5.66 -9.23
C PHE A 444 21.50 -6.88 -9.77
N ASN A 445 21.92 -7.78 -8.89
CA ASN A 445 22.68 -8.96 -9.31
C ASN A 445 21.77 -10.00 -10.00
N ILE A 446 21.87 -10.09 -11.32
CA ILE A 446 21.02 -10.94 -12.17
C ILE A 446 21.19 -12.43 -11.87
N GLU A 447 22.41 -12.92 -11.60
CA GLU A 447 22.64 -14.34 -11.30
C GLU A 447 22.05 -14.72 -9.94
N THR A 448 22.16 -13.85 -8.94
CA THR A 448 21.46 -14.04 -7.64
C THR A 448 19.94 -14.04 -7.84
N ALA A 449 19.42 -13.10 -8.61
CA ALA A 449 17.99 -12.99 -8.91
C ALA A 449 17.49 -14.25 -9.61
N TRP A 450 18.23 -14.71 -10.62
CA TRP A 450 17.88 -15.93 -11.35
C TRP A 450 17.92 -17.17 -10.45
N SER A 451 18.95 -17.31 -9.59
CA SER A 451 19.02 -18.40 -8.61
C SER A 451 17.82 -18.39 -7.66
N ALA A 452 17.43 -17.19 -7.18
CA ALA A 452 16.28 -17.03 -6.29
C ALA A 452 14.96 -17.41 -6.98
N ILE A 453 14.78 -16.99 -8.24
CA ILE A 453 13.60 -17.32 -9.06
C ILE A 453 13.52 -18.82 -9.30
N CYS A 454 14.62 -19.46 -9.79
CA CYS A 454 14.64 -20.90 -10.03
C CYS A 454 14.27 -21.69 -8.79
N LYS A 455 14.84 -21.31 -7.64
CA LYS A 455 14.54 -21.95 -6.37
C LYS A 455 13.07 -21.75 -5.99
N ASN A 456 12.55 -20.54 -6.16
CA ASN A 456 11.16 -20.20 -5.82
C ASN A 456 10.14 -20.97 -6.69
N GLU A 457 10.43 -21.17 -7.97
CA GLU A 457 9.48 -21.82 -8.88
C GLU A 457 9.63 -23.35 -8.91
N LEU A 458 10.85 -23.88 -8.83
CA LEU A 458 11.15 -25.28 -9.15
C LEU A 458 11.51 -26.16 -7.95
N GLU A 459 11.83 -25.57 -6.79
CA GLU A 459 12.18 -26.33 -5.59
C GLU A 459 11.03 -26.35 -4.59
N TYR A 460 10.81 -27.50 -3.93
CA TYR A 460 9.78 -27.67 -2.90
C TYR A 460 10.32 -28.19 -1.57
N LYS A 461 11.51 -28.84 -1.57
CA LYS A 461 12.09 -29.39 -0.35
C LYS A 461 12.65 -28.30 0.56
N GLY A 462 12.31 -28.36 1.86
CA GLY A 462 12.82 -27.40 2.84
C GLY A 462 12.07 -26.07 2.86
N ARG A 463 10.93 -25.98 2.20
CA ARG A 463 10.02 -24.82 2.35
C ARG A 463 9.33 -24.83 3.70
N ASN A 464 8.99 -23.67 4.18
CA ASN A 464 8.04 -23.44 5.26
C ASN A 464 6.94 -22.49 4.79
N MET A 465 5.95 -22.21 5.62
CA MET A 465 4.83 -21.36 5.24
C MET A 465 5.26 -19.93 4.89
N GLY A 466 6.29 -19.39 5.54
CA GLY A 466 6.80 -18.03 5.27
C GLY A 466 7.52 -17.88 3.93
N ASN A 467 7.91 -18.97 3.30
CA ASN A 467 8.45 -18.96 1.94
C ASN A 467 7.34 -18.96 0.88
N GLY A 468 6.09 -19.22 1.26
CA GLY A 468 5.00 -19.48 0.34
C GLY A 468 5.21 -20.74 -0.50
N LYS A 469 4.29 -21.04 -1.41
CA LYS A 469 4.37 -22.17 -2.35
C LYS A 469 4.73 -23.51 -1.70
N TYR A 470 4.30 -23.76 -0.48
CA TYR A 470 4.65 -24.95 0.28
C TYR A 470 3.98 -26.22 -0.24
N ASP A 471 2.97 -26.08 -1.09
CA ASP A 471 2.28 -27.13 -1.85
C ASP A 471 2.85 -27.33 -3.27
N ASN A 472 3.95 -26.65 -3.61
CA ASN A 472 4.60 -26.69 -4.92
C ASN A 472 5.04 -28.10 -5.38
N GLU A 473 5.22 -29.04 -4.44
CA GLU A 473 5.51 -30.43 -4.77
C GLU A 473 4.44 -31.04 -5.68
N TYR A 474 3.16 -30.82 -5.36
CA TYR A 474 2.06 -31.34 -6.18
C TYR A 474 2.00 -30.67 -7.53
N PHE A 475 2.20 -29.36 -7.57
CA PHE A 475 2.22 -28.59 -8.81
C PHE A 475 3.31 -29.12 -9.78
N ILE A 476 4.52 -29.36 -9.28
CA ILE A 476 5.64 -29.86 -10.09
C ILE A 476 5.44 -31.32 -10.53
N GLN A 477 4.92 -32.16 -9.63
CA GLN A 477 4.79 -33.62 -9.92
C GLN A 477 3.56 -33.96 -10.75
N GLN A 478 2.45 -33.25 -10.56
CA GLN A 478 1.16 -33.60 -11.15
C GLN A 478 0.62 -32.53 -12.12
N GLY A 479 1.21 -31.34 -12.12
CA GLY A 479 0.72 -30.20 -12.91
C GLY A 479 -0.55 -29.55 -12.35
N PHE A 480 -0.93 -29.88 -11.12
CA PHE A 480 -2.02 -29.21 -10.38
C PHE A 480 -1.85 -29.51 -8.88
N ILE A 481 -2.47 -28.68 -8.06
CA ILE A 481 -2.51 -28.87 -6.60
C ILE A 481 -3.89 -29.39 -6.25
N PRO A 482 -3.99 -30.60 -5.65
CA PRO A 482 -5.29 -31.19 -5.32
C PRO A 482 -5.91 -30.57 -4.08
N LEU A 483 -7.22 -30.66 -3.94
CA LEU A 483 -7.91 -30.39 -2.69
C LEU A 483 -7.44 -31.37 -1.62
N LYS A 484 -7.04 -30.83 -0.45
CA LYS A 484 -6.58 -31.62 0.68
C LYS A 484 -6.94 -30.95 2.00
N ASP A 485 -7.85 -31.55 2.72
CA ASP A 485 -8.29 -31.08 4.03
C ASP A 485 -7.25 -31.29 5.15
N TYR A 486 -6.15 -31.99 4.88
CA TYR A 486 -5.21 -32.46 5.92
C TYR A 486 -3.75 -32.00 5.72
N LEU A 487 -3.45 -31.14 4.73
CA LEU A 487 -2.08 -30.65 4.50
C LEU A 487 -1.58 -29.77 5.66
N TYR A 488 -2.48 -29.18 6.40
CA TYR A 488 -2.18 -28.21 7.44
C TYR A 488 -3.01 -28.44 8.71
N PRO A 489 -2.43 -28.20 9.88
CA PRO A 489 -3.13 -28.39 11.15
C PRO A 489 -4.25 -27.36 11.41
N ASN A 490 -4.38 -26.32 10.57
CA ASN A 490 -5.39 -25.27 10.71
C ASN A 490 -6.29 -25.26 9.46
N ASP A 491 -7.55 -25.56 9.62
CA ASP A 491 -8.55 -25.84 8.57
C ASP A 491 -8.74 -24.76 7.50
N TRP A 492 -8.39 -23.53 7.77
CA TRP A 492 -8.65 -22.43 6.83
C TRP A 492 -7.55 -22.18 5.76
N VAL A 493 -6.38 -22.81 5.90
CA VAL A 493 -5.21 -22.61 5.01
C VAL A 493 -5.11 -23.66 3.90
N CYS A 494 -5.95 -24.69 3.91
CA CYS A 494 -5.64 -25.96 3.24
C CYS A 494 -6.34 -26.19 1.92
N ASN A 495 -7.18 -25.30 1.48
CA ASN A 495 -8.16 -25.66 0.46
C ASN A 495 -8.07 -24.81 -0.80
N PHE A 496 -6.86 -24.31 -1.13
CA PHE A 496 -6.68 -23.33 -2.20
C PHE A 496 -6.00 -23.91 -3.46
N GLY A 497 -6.02 -25.23 -3.63
CA GLY A 497 -5.25 -25.90 -4.67
C GLY A 497 -5.52 -25.41 -6.10
N ALA A 498 -6.75 -25.02 -6.41
CA ALA A 498 -7.08 -24.49 -7.73
C ALA A 498 -6.49 -23.09 -7.94
N SER A 499 -6.68 -22.15 -6.99
CA SER A 499 -6.08 -20.82 -7.12
C SER A 499 -4.56 -20.87 -7.14
N HIS A 500 -3.93 -21.65 -6.25
CA HIS A 500 -2.46 -21.81 -6.24
C HIS A 500 -1.94 -22.41 -7.57
N THR A 501 -2.66 -23.37 -8.18
CA THR A 501 -2.27 -23.90 -9.49
C THR A 501 -2.25 -22.82 -10.57
N LEU A 502 -3.27 -21.95 -10.60
CA LEU A 502 -3.34 -20.84 -11.55
C LEU A 502 -2.25 -19.80 -11.32
N GLU A 503 -2.01 -19.45 -10.08
CA GLU A 503 -1.04 -18.45 -9.65
C GLU A 503 0.40 -18.93 -9.89
N TYR A 504 0.70 -20.20 -9.60
CA TYR A 504 2.01 -20.79 -9.90
C TYR A 504 2.26 -20.94 -11.40
N ALA A 505 1.23 -21.24 -12.19
CA ALA A 505 1.32 -21.26 -13.64
C ALA A 505 1.71 -19.88 -14.18
N PHE A 506 1.11 -18.81 -13.68
CA PHE A 506 1.47 -17.45 -14.07
C PHE A 506 2.89 -17.06 -13.60
N SER A 507 3.26 -17.42 -12.39
CA SER A 507 4.61 -17.18 -11.87
C SER A 507 5.68 -17.93 -12.70
N CYS A 508 5.42 -19.18 -13.10
CA CYS A 508 6.29 -19.93 -14.02
C CYS A 508 6.39 -19.28 -15.39
N TYR A 509 5.31 -18.71 -15.91
CA TYR A 509 5.37 -17.92 -17.16
C TYR A 509 6.32 -16.73 -17.02
N ALA A 510 6.20 -15.96 -15.94
CA ALA A 510 7.09 -14.83 -15.70
C ALA A 510 8.57 -15.26 -15.65
N ALA A 511 8.86 -16.33 -14.94
CA ALA A 511 10.20 -16.93 -14.86
C ALA A 511 10.69 -17.43 -16.24
N ALA A 512 9.81 -18.03 -17.06
CA ALA A 512 10.13 -18.45 -18.42
C ALA A 512 10.51 -17.24 -19.29
N GLN A 513 9.75 -16.14 -19.23
CA GLN A 513 10.06 -14.93 -19.98
C GLN A 513 11.42 -14.34 -19.58
N MET A 514 11.75 -14.34 -18.31
CA MET A 514 13.08 -13.92 -17.86
C MET A 514 14.16 -14.89 -18.32
N ALA A 515 13.95 -16.21 -18.22
CA ALA A 515 14.88 -17.23 -18.75
C ALA A 515 15.20 -16.99 -20.22
N LYS A 516 14.18 -16.73 -21.03
CA LYS A 516 14.33 -16.37 -22.45
C LYS A 516 15.18 -15.11 -22.64
N ALA A 517 14.91 -14.06 -21.84
CA ALA A 517 15.61 -12.78 -21.94
C ALA A 517 17.10 -12.86 -21.55
N ILE A 518 17.47 -13.77 -20.62
CA ILE A 518 18.87 -13.98 -20.18
C ILE A 518 19.55 -15.20 -20.84
N GLY A 519 18.89 -15.82 -21.84
CA GLY A 519 19.48 -16.92 -22.64
C GLY A 519 19.54 -18.28 -21.95
N LYS A 520 18.71 -18.52 -20.91
CA LYS A 520 18.62 -19.82 -20.19
C LYS A 520 17.60 -20.76 -20.85
N THR A 521 17.88 -21.24 -22.05
CA THR A 521 16.94 -21.97 -22.90
C THR A 521 16.33 -23.20 -22.23
N ALA A 522 17.13 -24.06 -21.58
CA ALA A 522 16.63 -25.28 -20.95
C ALA A 522 15.64 -24.95 -19.79
N ALA A 523 15.89 -23.87 -19.04
CA ALA A 523 14.97 -23.43 -18.00
C ALA A 523 13.69 -22.82 -18.61
N TYR A 524 13.81 -22.10 -19.72
CA TYR A 524 12.64 -21.62 -20.47
C TYR A 524 11.74 -22.77 -20.89
N ASP A 525 12.30 -23.82 -21.50
CA ASP A 525 11.53 -24.97 -21.98
C ASP A 525 10.79 -25.69 -20.85
N THR A 526 11.39 -25.76 -19.66
CA THR A 526 10.76 -26.35 -18.49
C THR A 526 9.65 -25.45 -17.93
N LEU A 527 9.96 -24.19 -17.66
CA LEU A 527 9.05 -23.27 -17.00
C LEU A 527 7.82 -22.94 -17.86
N ILE A 528 7.99 -22.83 -19.19
CA ILE A 528 6.87 -22.56 -20.10
C ILE A 528 5.88 -23.74 -20.13
N GLN A 529 6.31 -24.99 -19.89
CA GLN A 529 5.39 -26.11 -19.77
C GLN A 529 4.54 -26.00 -18.49
N TYR A 530 5.13 -25.61 -17.37
CA TYR A 530 4.37 -25.39 -16.13
C TYR A 530 3.36 -24.26 -16.26
N SER A 531 3.61 -23.25 -17.09
CA SER A 531 2.63 -22.17 -17.32
C SER A 531 1.32 -22.64 -17.94
N TYR A 532 1.29 -23.81 -18.55
CA TYR A 532 0.06 -24.41 -19.09
C TYR A 532 -0.73 -25.25 -18.08
N ALA A 533 -0.31 -25.31 -16.82
CA ALA A 533 -0.96 -26.11 -15.78
C ALA A 533 -2.43 -25.72 -15.53
N TYR A 534 -2.82 -24.47 -15.82
CA TYR A 534 -4.21 -24.02 -15.75
C TYR A 534 -5.16 -24.90 -16.57
N LYS A 535 -4.69 -25.53 -17.67
CA LYS A 535 -5.49 -26.44 -18.51
C LYS A 535 -5.94 -27.69 -17.75
N ASN A 536 -5.19 -28.11 -16.73
CA ASN A 536 -5.56 -29.24 -15.90
C ASN A 536 -6.78 -28.97 -15.01
N LEU A 537 -7.07 -27.69 -14.75
CA LEU A 537 -8.22 -27.28 -13.93
C LEU A 537 -9.45 -26.95 -14.77
N PHE A 538 -9.28 -26.67 -16.06
CA PHE A 538 -10.40 -26.32 -16.93
C PHE A 538 -11.33 -27.51 -17.13
N ASP A 539 -12.56 -27.39 -16.67
CA ASP A 539 -13.60 -28.39 -16.86
C ASP A 539 -14.35 -28.12 -18.18
N PRO A 540 -14.23 -29.01 -19.19
CA PRO A 540 -14.88 -28.82 -20.48
C PRO A 540 -16.41 -28.88 -20.42
N GLU A 541 -17.02 -29.43 -19.38
CA GLU A 541 -18.45 -29.53 -19.18
C GLU A 541 -19.03 -28.21 -18.65
N THR A 542 -18.48 -27.72 -17.54
CA THR A 542 -18.96 -26.51 -16.88
C THR A 542 -18.35 -25.22 -17.46
N LYS A 543 -17.21 -25.34 -18.15
CA LYS A 543 -16.42 -24.21 -18.67
C LYS A 543 -15.92 -23.26 -17.58
N TYR A 544 -15.64 -23.81 -16.38
CA TYR A 544 -14.99 -23.12 -15.27
C TYR A 544 -13.67 -23.80 -14.91
N MET A 545 -12.81 -23.08 -14.21
CA MET A 545 -11.72 -23.70 -13.48
C MET A 545 -12.34 -24.43 -12.28
N ARG A 546 -12.13 -25.74 -12.23
CA ARG A 546 -12.72 -26.63 -11.21
C ARG A 546 -11.61 -27.33 -10.42
N PRO A 547 -11.68 -27.31 -9.09
CA PRO A 547 -10.68 -28.01 -8.29
C PRO A 547 -10.62 -29.51 -8.58
N ARG A 548 -9.44 -30.10 -8.38
CA ARG A 548 -9.23 -31.54 -8.52
C ARG A 548 -8.99 -32.20 -7.17
N GLU A 549 -9.49 -33.42 -7.04
CA GLU A 549 -9.21 -34.31 -5.92
C GLU A 549 -7.82 -34.96 -6.08
N MET A 550 -7.36 -35.64 -5.00
CA MET A 550 -6.07 -36.33 -5.00
C MET A 550 -5.90 -37.40 -6.07
N ASP A 551 -6.97 -38.04 -6.49
CA ASP A 551 -6.98 -39.06 -7.56
C ASP A 551 -7.03 -38.46 -8.97
N GLY A 552 -7.01 -37.11 -9.08
CA GLY A 552 -7.07 -36.37 -10.31
C GLY A 552 -8.50 -36.16 -10.87
N SER A 553 -9.54 -36.67 -10.22
CA SER A 553 -10.92 -36.38 -10.61
C SER A 553 -11.30 -34.94 -10.27
N PHE A 554 -12.25 -34.36 -10.97
CA PHE A 554 -12.81 -33.07 -10.61
C PHE A 554 -13.64 -33.16 -9.31
N MET A 555 -13.55 -32.12 -8.47
CA MET A 555 -14.33 -31.99 -7.26
C MET A 555 -15.82 -32.28 -7.54
N LYS A 556 -16.46 -33.12 -6.72
CA LYS A 556 -17.90 -33.34 -6.77
C LYS A 556 -18.66 -32.16 -6.14
N ASP A 557 -19.94 -32.08 -6.37
CA ASP A 557 -20.82 -31.03 -5.83
C ASP A 557 -20.29 -29.62 -6.08
N PHE A 558 -19.91 -29.36 -7.34
CA PHE A 558 -19.29 -28.11 -7.76
C PHE A 558 -20.33 -26.99 -7.92
N ASP A 559 -20.16 -25.93 -7.13
CA ASP A 559 -20.85 -24.64 -7.29
C ASP A 559 -19.79 -23.58 -7.60
N PRO A 560 -19.84 -22.93 -8.79
CA PRO A 560 -18.86 -21.94 -9.19
C PRO A 560 -18.85 -20.68 -8.33
N LEU A 561 -19.89 -20.41 -7.55
CA LEU A 561 -19.98 -19.26 -6.64
C LEU A 561 -19.58 -19.60 -5.20
N LYS A 562 -19.35 -20.86 -4.88
CA LYS A 562 -18.96 -21.24 -3.53
C LYS A 562 -17.57 -20.76 -3.18
N GLY A 563 -17.49 -19.81 -2.25
CA GLY A 563 -16.23 -19.23 -1.78
C GLY A 563 -15.38 -20.20 -0.96
N TRP A 564 -14.08 -19.95 -0.91
CA TRP A 564 -13.08 -20.63 -0.09
C TRP A 564 -12.83 -22.10 -0.43
N LYS A 565 -13.51 -22.66 -1.39
CA LYS A 565 -13.42 -24.09 -1.71
C LYS A 565 -12.59 -24.33 -2.99
N GLY A 566 -11.30 -24.52 -2.80
CA GLY A 566 -10.30 -24.63 -3.87
C GLY A 566 -9.71 -23.28 -4.29
N PHE A 567 -10.26 -22.17 -3.80
CA PHE A 567 -9.88 -20.82 -4.21
C PHE A 567 -9.68 -19.92 -2.99
N GLN A 568 -8.53 -19.31 -2.91
CA GLN A 568 -8.20 -18.38 -1.84
C GLN A 568 -9.00 -17.08 -2.01
N GLU A 569 -9.74 -16.70 -0.96
CA GLU A 569 -10.51 -15.46 -0.90
C GLU A 569 -11.39 -15.20 -2.13
N GLY A 570 -11.88 -16.27 -2.73
CA GLY A 570 -12.64 -16.21 -3.95
C GLY A 570 -13.37 -17.50 -4.28
N ASN A 571 -13.78 -17.60 -5.52
CA ASN A 571 -14.56 -18.73 -6.06
C ASN A 571 -14.17 -19.03 -7.52
N ALA A 572 -14.73 -20.11 -8.08
CA ALA A 572 -14.43 -20.51 -9.46
C ALA A 572 -14.85 -19.48 -10.51
N ALA A 573 -15.95 -18.74 -10.30
CA ALA A 573 -16.41 -17.74 -11.26
C ALA A 573 -15.41 -16.57 -11.38
N GLN A 574 -14.75 -16.20 -10.28
CA GLN A 574 -13.70 -15.21 -10.25
C GLN A 574 -12.38 -15.75 -10.84
N TYR A 575 -11.92 -16.89 -10.33
CA TYR A 575 -10.62 -17.44 -10.74
C TYR A 575 -10.60 -18.08 -12.13
N THR A 576 -11.73 -18.31 -12.77
CA THR A 576 -11.74 -18.77 -14.18
C THR A 576 -11.03 -17.78 -15.11
N TRP A 577 -11.03 -16.52 -14.78
CA TRP A 577 -10.34 -15.47 -15.52
C TRP A 577 -8.84 -15.37 -15.20
N TYR A 578 -8.34 -16.02 -14.15
CA TYR A 578 -6.96 -15.92 -13.67
C TYR A 578 -5.97 -16.71 -14.56
N VAL A 579 -5.95 -16.37 -15.83
CA VAL A 579 -4.97 -16.85 -16.82
C VAL A 579 -4.34 -15.67 -17.58
N PRO A 580 -3.76 -14.67 -16.87
CA PRO A 580 -3.33 -13.42 -17.49
C PRO A 580 -2.23 -13.58 -18.53
N HIS A 581 -1.51 -14.70 -18.51
CA HIS A 581 -0.41 -15.01 -19.41
C HIS A 581 -0.83 -15.74 -20.70
N ASP A 582 -2.00 -16.34 -20.75
CA ASP A 582 -2.49 -17.09 -21.92
C ASP A 582 -4.01 -16.92 -22.11
N ILE A 583 -4.44 -15.67 -22.28
CA ILE A 583 -5.86 -15.33 -22.46
C ILE A 583 -6.38 -15.94 -23.77
N GLN A 584 -5.56 -16.00 -24.81
CA GLN A 584 -5.93 -16.67 -26.04
C GLN A 584 -6.19 -18.16 -25.79
N GLY A 585 -5.33 -18.85 -25.04
CA GLY A 585 -5.55 -20.26 -24.68
C GLY A 585 -6.83 -20.47 -23.86
N LEU A 586 -7.17 -19.53 -22.96
CA LEU A 586 -8.42 -19.57 -22.23
C LEU A 586 -9.64 -19.35 -23.15
N THR A 587 -9.57 -18.42 -24.10
CA THR A 587 -10.64 -18.18 -25.07
C THR A 587 -10.83 -19.35 -26.01
N GLU A 588 -9.75 -20.05 -26.41
CA GLU A 588 -9.84 -21.27 -27.20
C GLU A 588 -10.53 -22.42 -26.45
N LEU A 589 -10.25 -22.59 -25.15
CA LEU A 589 -10.88 -23.61 -24.29
C LEU A 589 -12.37 -23.33 -24.04
N MET A 590 -12.72 -22.08 -23.79
CA MET A 590 -14.08 -21.67 -23.48
C MET A 590 -14.96 -21.52 -24.73
N GLY A 591 -14.37 -21.02 -25.79
CA GLY A 591 -15.05 -20.49 -26.96
C GLY A 591 -15.29 -19.00 -26.84
N ILE A 592 -14.93 -18.21 -27.85
CA ILE A 592 -14.94 -16.73 -27.80
C ILE A 592 -16.32 -16.15 -27.50
N ASP A 593 -17.42 -16.75 -28.02
CA ASP A 593 -18.76 -16.26 -27.79
C ASP A 593 -19.15 -16.41 -26.31
N LEU A 594 -18.95 -17.60 -25.73
CA LEU A 594 -19.23 -17.85 -24.30
C LEU A 594 -18.31 -17.02 -23.41
N PHE A 595 -17.03 -16.86 -23.78
CA PHE A 595 -16.09 -16.00 -23.07
C PHE A 595 -16.65 -14.57 -22.94
N ASN A 596 -17.02 -13.97 -24.06
CA ASN A 596 -17.56 -12.63 -24.10
C ASN A 596 -18.91 -12.51 -23.37
N GLU A 597 -19.83 -13.45 -23.57
CA GLU A 597 -21.13 -13.47 -22.92
C GLU A 597 -20.98 -13.54 -21.39
N ARG A 598 -20.17 -14.48 -20.90
CA ARG A 598 -19.95 -14.68 -19.46
C ARG A 598 -19.23 -13.51 -18.81
N LEU A 599 -18.18 -13.00 -19.46
CA LEU A 599 -17.43 -11.85 -18.94
C LEU A 599 -18.29 -10.59 -18.87
N GLU A 600 -19.09 -10.30 -19.93
CA GLU A 600 -19.99 -9.14 -19.93
C GLU A 600 -21.10 -9.29 -18.88
N ASN A 601 -21.67 -10.49 -18.74
CA ASN A 601 -22.67 -10.77 -17.69
C ASN A 601 -22.07 -10.61 -16.28
N THR A 602 -20.80 -10.99 -16.08
CA THR A 602 -20.10 -10.77 -14.80
C THR A 602 -20.15 -9.31 -14.39
N PHE A 603 -19.87 -8.37 -15.30
CA PHE A 603 -19.88 -6.94 -14.97
C PHE A 603 -21.29 -6.35 -14.89
N ILE A 604 -22.24 -6.80 -15.74
CA ILE A 604 -23.65 -6.37 -15.66
C ILE A 604 -24.24 -6.70 -14.26
N GLU A 605 -24.03 -7.94 -13.81
CA GLU A 605 -24.57 -8.37 -12.52
C GLU A 605 -23.81 -7.76 -11.34
N SER A 606 -22.48 -7.69 -11.44
CA SER A 606 -21.65 -7.14 -10.33
C SER A 606 -21.86 -5.65 -10.11
N ARG A 607 -22.19 -4.89 -11.13
CA ARG A 607 -22.54 -3.48 -10.99
C ARG A 607 -23.74 -3.27 -10.05
N LYS A 608 -24.70 -4.20 -10.01
CA LYS A 608 -25.86 -4.16 -9.12
C LYS A 608 -25.49 -4.23 -7.63
N THR A 609 -24.30 -4.76 -7.34
CA THR A 609 -23.71 -4.88 -6.00
C THR A 609 -22.44 -4.08 -5.87
N LEU A 610 -22.34 -2.93 -6.55
CA LEU A 610 -21.16 -2.05 -6.52
C LEU A 610 -19.86 -2.83 -6.79
N PHE A 611 -19.85 -3.68 -7.81
CA PHE A 611 -18.69 -4.48 -8.23
C PHE A 611 -18.12 -5.36 -7.12
N GLY A 612 -18.99 -5.93 -6.29
CA GLY A 612 -18.65 -6.85 -5.19
C GLY A 612 -18.36 -6.17 -3.85
N GLY A 613 -18.20 -4.83 -3.84
CA GLY A 613 -17.91 -4.09 -2.60
C GLY A 613 -19.07 -4.07 -1.62
N GLY A 614 -20.24 -3.60 -2.08
CA GLY A 614 -21.37 -3.40 -1.18
C GLY A 614 -21.14 -2.26 -0.19
N LYS A 615 -22.07 -2.08 0.75
CA LYS A 615 -21.97 -1.11 1.85
C LYS A 615 -21.65 -1.76 3.20
N GLU A 616 -21.44 -3.07 3.20
CA GLU A 616 -21.14 -3.82 4.42
C GLU A 616 -19.63 -3.74 4.70
N ILE A 617 -19.30 -3.52 5.96
CA ILE A 617 -17.91 -3.51 6.42
C ILE A 617 -17.51 -4.97 6.69
N ASP A 618 -17.27 -5.71 5.62
CA ASP A 618 -16.79 -7.09 5.66
C ASP A 618 -15.82 -7.32 4.49
N SER A 619 -14.56 -7.55 4.80
CA SER A 619 -13.49 -7.76 3.83
C SER A 619 -13.78 -8.90 2.84
N PHE A 620 -14.60 -9.86 3.26
CA PHE A 620 -14.92 -11.03 2.45
C PHE A 620 -16.33 -11.01 1.87
N SER A 621 -17.02 -9.88 1.92
CA SER A 621 -18.37 -9.75 1.36
C SER A 621 -18.46 -10.09 -0.14
N GLY A 622 -17.36 -9.94 -0.87
CA GLY A 622 -17.25 -10.24 -2.29
C GLY A 622 -16.88 -11.68 -2.65
N VAL A 623 -16.56 -12.55 -1.67
CA VAL A 623 -16.02 -13.90 -1.91
C VAL A 623 -17.00 -14.82 -2.64
N GLU A 624 -18.32 -14.69 -2.43
CA GLU A 624 -19.36 -15.47 -3.11
C GLU A 624 -20.09 -14.65 -4.20
N LYS A 625 -19.42 -13.64 -4.80
CA LYS A 625 -19.94 -12.85 -5.93
C LYS A 625 -19.26 -13.28 -7.24
N LEU A 626 -19.83 -12.86 -8.37
CA LEU A 626 -19.24 -13.10 -9.70
C LEU A 626 -17.91 -12.33 -9.88
N TYR A 627 -17.79 -11.19 -9.24
CA TYR A 627 -16.63 -10.29 -9.31
C TYR A 627 -16.46 -9.54 -8.00
N ASN A 628 -15.23 -9.29 -7.62
CA ASN A 628 -14.89 -8.49 -6.44
C ASN A 628 -13.76 -7.53 -6.76
N GLN A 629 -14.08 -6.25 -7.00
CA GLN A 629 -13.07 -5.21 -7.21
C GLN A 629 -12.22 -4.97 -5.96
N GLY A 630 -12.72 -5.28 -4.80
CA GLY A 630 -12.02 -5.13 -3.52
C GLY A 630 -11.04 -6.27 -3.22
N ASN A 631 -10.82 -7.22 -4.15
CA ASN A 631 -9.87 -8.31 -3.94
C ASN A 631 -9.04 -8.61 -5.20
N GLN A 632 -7.80 -8.95 -4.99
CA GLN A 632 -6.74 -8.99 -6.00
C GLN A 632 -7.00 -9.94 -7.17
N PRO A 633 -7.59 -11.14 -7.02
CA PRO A 633 -7.79 -12.06 -8.14
C PRO A 633 -8.56 -11.50 -9.33
N CYS A 634 -9.42 -10.49 -9.10
CA CYS A 634 -10.30 -9.92 -10.12
C CYS A 634 -9.77 -8.64 -10.80
N LEU A 635 -8.64 -8.08 -10.34
CA LEU A 635 -8.20 -6.73 -10.75
C LEU A 635 -7.87 -6.59 -12.24
N HIS A 636 -7.66 -7.69 -12.95
CA HIS A 636 -7.36 -7.69 -14.39
C HIS A 636 -8.59 -7.96 -15.28
N ASP A 637 -9.69 -8.43 -14.72
CA ASP A 637 -10.84 -8.96 -15.49
C ASP A 637 -11.44 -7.95 -16.47
N THR A 638 -11.59 -6.68 -16.06
CA THR A 638 -12.11 -5.61 -16.92
C THR A 638 -11.29 -5.38 -18.19
N TRP A 639 -10.02 -5.77 -18.18
CA TRP A 639 -9.09 -5.56 -19.28
C TRP A 639 -9.08 -6.71 -20.28
N LEU A 640 -9.73 -7.83 -19.95
CA LEU A 640 -9.81 -9.02 -20.80
C LEU A 640 -10.60 -8.80 -22.09
N PHE A 641 -11.53 -7.85 -22.12
CA PHE A 641 -12.26 -7.48 -23.35
C PHE A 641 -11.34 -6.96 -24.45
N ASN A 642 -10.17 -6.39 -24.12
CA ASN A 642 -9.18 -5.99 -25.12
C ASN A 642 -8.57 -7.19 -25.87
N TYR A 643 -8.59 -8.39 -25.27
CA TYR A 643 -8.12 -9.62 -25.87
C TYR A 643 -9.22 -10.39 -26.62
N SER A 644 -10.49 -10.06 -26.36
CA SER A 644 -11.63 -10.76 -26.94
C SER A 644 -12.37 -9.96 -28.01
N GLY A 645 -11.75 -8.85 -28.48
CA GLY A 645 -12.26 -8.03 -29.57
C GLY A 645 -13.39 -7.08 -29.20
N LYS A 646 -13.57 -6.78 -27.90
CA LYS A 646 -14.57 -5.82 -27.39
C LYS A 646 -13.95 -4.70 -26.54
N PRO A 647 -12.93 -3.97 -26.99
CA PRO A 647 -12.22 -2.99 -26.19
C PRO A 647 -13.12 -1.86 -25.62
N TRP A 648 -14.25 -1.56 -26.26
CA TRP A 648 -15.21 -0.59 -25.72
C TRP A 648 -15.84 -1.03 -24.38
N LEU A 649 -15.90 -2.33 -24.07
CA LEU A 649 -16.37 -2.82 -22.77
C LEU A 649 -15.30 -2.63 -21.69
N THR A 650 -14.02 -2.80 -22.00
CA THR A 650 -12.93 -2.38 -21.10
C THR A 650 -13.08 -0.90 -20.75
N GLN A 651 -13.26 -0.04 -21.77
CA GLN A 651 -13.40 1.40 -21.57
C GLN A 651 -14.59 1.75 -20.68
N LEU A 652 -15.73 1.08 -20.89
CA LEU A 652 -16.94 1.27 -20.11
C LEU A 652 -16.75 0.85 -18.64
N TYR A 653 -16.36 -0.41 -18.42
CA TYR A 653 -16.38 -0.97 -17.08
C TYR A 653 -15.26 -0.43 -16.19
N THR A 654 -14.08 -0.12 -16.75
CA THR A 654 -13.01 0.56 -15.97
C THR A 654 -13.47 1.93 -15.47
N ARG A 655 -14.21 2.70 -16.31
CA ARG A 655 -14.76 4.01 -15.90
C ARG A 655 -15.87 3.86 -14.86
N LEU A 656 -16.77 2.90 -15.04
CA LEU A 656 -17.86 2.66 -14.08
C LEU A 656 -17.32 2.22 -12.72
N ILE A 657 -16.29 1.37 -12.67
CA ILE A 657 -15.64 0.99 -11.43
C ILE A 657 -14.99 2.20 -10.77
N CYS A 658 -14.25 3.03 -11.52
CA CYS A 658 -13.66 4.27 -10.97
C CYS A 658 -14.71 5.23 -10.40
N ASP A 659 -15.91 5.26 -10.99
CA ASP A 659 -16.96 6.20 -10.61
C ASP A 659 -17.86 5.66 -9.47
N GLU A 660 -18.14 4.36 -9.45
CA GLU A 660 -19.15 3.77 -8.57
C GLU A 660 -18.58 2.97 -7.39
N PHE A 661 -17.40 2.33 -7.56
CA PHE A 661 -16.78 1.55 -6.49
C PHE A 661 -15.92 2.44 -5.58
N TYR A 662 -15.15 3.38 -6.14
CA TYR A 662 -14.26 4.28 -5.38
C TYR A 662 -14.95 5.57 -4.98
N GLY A 663 -14.77 6.00 -3.71
CA GLY A 663 -15.35 7.21 -3.12
C GLY A 663 -14.30 8.14 -2.52
N ILE A 664 -14.78 9.19 -1.83
CA ILE A 664 -13.95 10.20 -1.14
C ILE A 664 -14.32 10.37 0.33
N THR A 665 -14.99 9.40 0.93
CA THR A 665 -15.38 9.46 2.35
C THR A 665 -14.59 8.43 3.17
N PRO A 666 -14.49 8.59 4.48
CA PRO A 666 -13.87 7.59 5.34
C PRO A 666 -14.51 6.20 5.22
N GLU A 667 -15.83 6.13 4.99
CA GLU A 667 -16.57 4.86 4.86
C GLU A 667 -16.43 4.24 3.48
N HIS A 668 -16.14 5.02 2.45
CA HIS A 668 -16.19 4.58 1.06
C HIS A 668 -15.01 5.14 0.25
N GLY A 669 -13.80 4.73 0.61
CA GLY A 669 -12.60 5.12 -0.09
C GLY A 669 -12.28 4.16 -1.23
N TYR A 670 -11.56 3.12 -0.90
CA TYR A 670 -11.10 2.08 -1.82
C TYR A 670 -11.88 0.78 -1.62
N GLY A 671 -13.21 0.91 -1.53
CA GLY A 671 -14.14 -0.16 -1.26
C GLY A 671 -14.55 -0.28 0.21
N TYR A 672 -15.82 -0.53 0.46
CA TYR A 672 -16.32 -0.76 1.82
C TYR A 672 -15.71 -2.00 2.43
N GLY A 673 -14.99 -1.82 3.55
CA GLY A 673 -14.48 -2.92 4.35
C GLY A 673 -13.55 -3.89 3.60
N GLN A 674 -13.08 -3.51 2.43
CA GLN A 674 -12.16 -4.31 1.63
C GLN A 674 -10.71 -4.05 2.04
N ASP A 675 -9.85 -5.01 1.78
CA ASP A 675 -8.43 -4.89 2.05
C ASP A 675 -7.76 -4.01 0.99
N GLU A 676 -7.34 -2.82 1.37
CA GLU A 676 -6.63 -1.89 0.47
C GLU A 676 -5.21 -2.37 0.15
N ASP A 677 -4.65 -3.26 1.00
CA ASP A 677 -3.37 -3.94 0.84
C ASP A 677 -2.19 -3.00 0.56
N GLN A 678 -2.02 -2.05 1.46
CA GLN A 678 -0.90 -1.12 1.41
C GLN A 678 -0.77 -0.38 0.08
N GLY A 679 -1.88 0.16 -0.43
CA GLY A 679 -1.91 1.00 -1.62
C GLY A 679 -2.26 0.27 -2.92
N GLN A 680 -2.59 -1.02 -2.90
CA GLN A 680 -2.88 -1.77 -4.13
C GLN A 680 -4.20 -1.33 -4.79
N LEU A 681 -5.29 -1.19 -4.04
CA LEU A 681 -6.56 -0.76 -4.62
C LEU A 681 -6.52 0.69 -5.10
N GLY A 682 -5.86 1.57 -4.32
CA GLY A 682 -5.59 2.94 -4.75
C GLY A 682 -4.74 3.01 -6.01
N ALA A 683 -3.71 2.16 -6.10
CA ALA A 683 -2.87 2.04 -7.29
C ALA A 683 -3.65 1.56 -8.52
N TRP A 684 -4.61 0.65 -8.34
CA TRP A 684 -5.49 0.23 -9.43
C TRP A 684 -6.31 1.40 -9.98
N TYR A 685 -6.90 2.22 -9.07
CA TYR A 685 -7.60 3.43 -9.48
C TYR A 685 -6.68 4.35 -10.30
N VAL A 686 -5.46 4.58 -9.84
CA VAL A 686 -4.48 5.44 -10.54
C VAL A 686 -4.20 4.91 -11.95
N MET A 687 -3.93 3.61 -12.10
CA MET A 687 -3.68 3.00 -13.42
C MET A 687 -4.91 3.08 -14.32
N ALA A 688 -6.09 2.73 -13.83
CA ALA A 688 -7.34 2.80 -14.57
C ALA A 688 -7.71 4.24 -14.96
N ALA A 689 -7.51 5.22 -14.06
CA ALA A 689 -7.74 6.63 -14.33
C ALA A 689 -6.75 7.23 -15.33
N MET A 690 -5.55 6.64 -15.46
CA MET A 690 -4.61 6.96 -16.56
C MET A 690 -5.02 6.27 -17.87
N GLY A 691 -5.90 5.29 -17.82
CA GLY A 691 -6.31 4.47 -18.98
C GLY A 691 -5.23 3.50 -19.43
N LEU A 692 -4.36 3.05 -18.53
CA LEU A 692 -3.27 2.11 -18.81
C LEU A 692 -3.35 0.90 -17.90
N PHE A 693 -3.06 -0.29 -18.43
CA PHE A 693 -2.94 -1.51 -17.65
C PHE A 693 -2.08 -2.53 -18.39
N ASP A 694 -1.36 -3.39 -17.67
CA ASP A 694 -0.67 -4.54 -18.24
C ASP A 694 -1.21 -5.81 -17.56
N VAL A 695 -2.03 -6.56 -18.28
CA VAL A 695 -2.66 -7.79 -17.78
C VAL A 695 -1.61 -8.85 -17.41
N GLN A 696 -0.45 -8.85 -18.06
CA GLN A 696 0.65 -9.75 -17.74
C GLN A 696 1.57 -9.21 -16.63
N GLY A 697 1.20 -8.10 -15.97
CA GLY A 697 1.96 -7.56 -14.84
C GLY A 697 3.40 -7.15 -15.16
N GLY A 698 3.69 -6.77 -16.40
CA GLY A 698 5.04 -6.39 -16.87
C GLY A 698 6.00 -7.56 -17.07
N THR A 699 5.53 -8.81 -17.03
CA THR A 699 6.40 -10.00 -17.02
C THR A 699 6.82 -10.50 -18.42
N ASN A 700 6.10 -10.09 -19.48
CA ASN A 700 6.44 -10.46 -20.84
C ASN A 700 7.80 -9.90 -21.25
N ILE A 701 8.54 -10.62 -22.09
CA ILE A 701 9.83 -10.15 -22.65
C ILE A 701 9.72 -8.83 -23.40
N SER A 702 8.52 -8.52 -23.90
CA SER A 702 8.16 -7.24 -24.53
C SER A 702 6.88 -6.70 -23.88
N PRO A 703 6.96 -6.09 -22.68
CA PRO A 703 5.80 -5.65 -21.96
C PRO A 703 4.96 -4.65 -22.76
N SER A 704 3.64 -4.73 -22.62
CA SER A 704 2.70 -3.85 -23.33
C SER A 704 1.64 -3.30 -22.38
N TYR A 705 1.15 -2.11 -22.69
CA TYR A 705 0.03 -1.52 -21.98
C TYR A 705 -1.23 -1.56 -22.84
N GLN A 706 -2.31 -2.04 -22.24
CA GLN A 706 -3.67 -1.95 -22.79
C GLN A 706 -4.23 -0.55 -22.54
N ILE A 707 -5.02 -0.05 -23.49
CA ILE A 707 -5.69 1.24 -23.42
C ILE A 707 -7.11 1.03 -22.92
N GLY A 708 -7.45 1.71 -21.82
CA GLY A 708 -8.80 1.84 -21.29
C GLY A 708 -9.38 3.22 -21.61
N SER A 709 -9.99 3.85 -20.61
CA SER A 709 -10.66 5.15 -20.75
C SER A 709 -10.12 6.16 -19.72
N PRO A 710 -9.16 7.04 -20.08
CA PRO A 710 -8.59 8.00 -19.14
C PRO A 710 -9.64 8.96 -18.57
N LYS A 711 -9.53 9.26 -17.28
CA LYS A 711 -10.42 10.17 -16.56
C LYS A 711 -10.07 11.64 -16.80
N PHE A 712 -8.83 11.94 -17.16
CA PHE A 712 -8.28 13.30 -17.21
C PHE A 712 -8.03 13.74 -18.64
N ARG A 713 -8.15 15.05 -18.88
CA ARG A 713 -7.85 15.66 -20.19
C ARG A 713 -6.39 15.50 -20.57
N LYS A 714 -5.48 15.56 -19.56
CA LYS A 714 -4.06 15.36 -19.78
C LYS A 714 -3.41 14.74 -18.55
N ILE A 715 -2.54 13.78 -18.80
CA ILE A 715 -1.73 13.08 -17.79
C ILE A 715 -0.27 13.19 -18.24
N THR A 716 0.61 13.60 -17.35
CA THR A 716 2.05 13.72 -17.63
C THR A 716 2.82 12.87 -16.64
N ILE A 717 3.50 11.84 -17.11
CA ILE A 717 4.37 10.97 -16.34
C ILE A 717 5.81 11.46 -16.54
N LYS A 718 6.48 11.86 -15.46
CA LYS A 718 7.91 12.20 -15.47
C LYS A 718 8.72 10.93 -15.33
N LEU A 719 9.62 10.71 -16.28
CA LEU A 719 10.47 9.53 -16.35
C LEU A 719 11.82 9.82 -15.68
N ASP A 720 12.34 8.84 -14.96
CA ASP A 720 13.65 8.96 -14.32
C ASP A 720 14.78 8.73 -15.34
N PRO A 721 15.64 9.73 -15.62
CA PRO A 721 16.70 9.61 -16.61
C PRO A 721 17.83 8.64 -16.23
N ARG A 722 17.86 8.16 -14.98
CA ARG A 722 18.79 7.12 -14.55
C ARG A 722 18.43 5.73 -15.12
N TYR A 723 17.14 5.54 -15.41
CA TYR A 723 16.59 4.26 -15.88
C TYR A 723 16.06 4.33 -17.31
N TYR A 724 15.58 5.49 -17.78
CA TYR A 724 14.85 5.65 -19.02
C TYR A 724 15.47 6.71 -19.91
N SER A 725 15.40 6.51 -21.23
CA SER A 725 15.91 7.46 -22.21
C SER A 725 15.00 8.69 -22.40
N GLY A 726 13.69 8.52 -22.20
CA GLY A 726 12.71 9.58 -22.28
C GLY A 726 12.70 10.47 -21.05
N LYS A 727 12.13 11.69 -21.19
CA LYS A 727 11.95 12.61 -20.07
C LYS A 727 10.53 12.60 -19.52
N THR A 728 9.55 12.47 -20.42
CA THR A 728 8.13 12.45 -20.08
C THR A 728 7.37 11.59 -21.06
N PHE A 729 6.29 10.97 -20.55
CA PHE A 729 5.24 10.42 -21.38
C PHE A 729 3.94 11.19 -21.11
N VAL A 730 3.22 11.55 -22.16
CA VAL A 730 1.98 12.34 -22.06
C VAL A 730 0.82 11.53 -22.62
N ILE A 731 -0.27 11.46 -21.87
CA ILE A 731 -1.57 10.98 -22.35
C ILE A 731 -2.49 12.19 -22.44
N GLU A 732 -3.05 12.45 -23.60
CA GLU A 732 -3.95 13.56 -23.84
C GLU A 732 -5.26 13.07 -24.44
N THR A 733 -6.38 13.56 -23.92
CA THR A 733 -7.71 13.20 -24.41
C THR A 733 -8.44 14.44 -24.95
N GLU A 734 -8.94 14.34 -26.14
CA GLU A 734 -9.85 15.33 -26.71
C GLU A 734 -11.30 14.92 -26.48
N ASN A 735 -12.19 15.90 -26.30
CA ASN A 735 -13.61 15.69 -26.05
C ASN A 735 -13.90 14.81 -24.80
N ASN A 736 -13.04 14.90 -23.79
CA ASN A 736 -13.22 14.15 -22.53
C ASN A 736 -14.30 14.83 -21.66
N ALA A 737 -15.35 14.07 -21.37
CA ALA A 737 -16.46 14.48 -20.50
C ALA A 737 -16.86 13.31 -19.57
N PRO A 738 -17.62 13.54 -18.50
CA PRO A 738 -17.98 12.49 -17.55
C PRO A 738 -18.61 11.22 -18.15
N ASN A 739 -19.39 11.39 -19.22
CA ASN A 739 -20.04 10.27 -19.95
C ASN A 739 -19.35 9.88 -21.26
N HIS A 740 -18.20 10.45 -21.59
CA HIS A 740 -17.42 10.11 -22.79
C HIS A 740 -16.42 9.01 -22.45
N TYR A 741 -16.90 7.79 -22.42
CA TYR A 741 -16.13 6.61 -22.02
C TYR A 741 -15.30 6.02 -23.17
N TYR A 742 -15.71 6.24 -24.43
CA TYR A 742 -15.28 5.44 -25.56
C TYR A 742 -14.26 6.14 -26.44
N VAL A 743 -13.17 5.45 -26.71
CA VAL A 743 -12.13 5.91 -27.64
C VAL A 743 -12.64 5.77 -29.08
N GLN A 744 -12.61 6.86 -29.82
CA GLN A 744 -13.00 6.90 -31.24
C GLN A 744 -11.78 6.68 -32.15
N SER A 745 -10.63 7.23 -31.79
CA SER A 745 -9.36 7.09 -32.50
C SER A 745 -8.20 7.40 -31.56
N ALA A 746 -7.04 6.90 -31.90
CA ALA A 746 -5.81 7.15 -31.16
C ALA A 746 -4.64 7.47 -32.08
N THR A 747 -3.71 8.27 -31.58
CA THR A 747 -2.37 8.42 -32.17
C THR A 747 -1.31 8.22 -31.10
N LEU A 748 -0.22 7.54 -31.47
CA LEU A 748 0.95 7.38 -30.62
C LEU A 748 2.15 8.04 -31.35
N ASN A 749 2.75 9.03 -30.71
CA ASN A 749 3.86 9.80 -31.30
C ASN A 749 3.51 10.40 -32.68
N GLY A 750 2.25 10.82 -32.86
CA GLY A 750 1.74 11.38 -34.11
C GLY A 750 1.41 10.36 -35.22
N GLN A 751 1.60 9.08 -34.97
CA GLN A 751 1.19 8.00 -35.90
C GLN A 751 -0.16 7.43 -35.45
N LEU A 752 -1.01 7.08 -36.42
CA LEU A 752 -2.28 6.42 -36.14
C LEU A 752 -2.05 5.13 -35.36
N LEU A 753 -2.80 4.92 -34.29
CA LEU A 753 -2.83 3.71 -33.50
C LEU A 753 -4.21 3.04 -33.65
N GLU A 754 -4.24 1.93 -34.37
CA GLU A 754 -5.46 1.15 -34.62
C GLU A 754 -5.71 0.07 -33.58
N ASP A 755 -4.71 -0.21 -32.71
CA ASP A 755 -4.76 -1.19 -31.65
C ASP A 755 -5.18 -0.56 -30.31
N CYS A 756 -5.84 -1.34 -29.45
CA CYS A 756 -6.14 -0.94 -28.06
C CYS A 756 -4.97 -1.20 -27.10
N TRP A 757 -3.76 -1.31 -27.62
CA TRP A 757 -2.54 -1.55 -26.85
C TRP A 757 -1.30 -1.03 -27.57
N PHE A 758 -0.20 -0.89 -26.81
CA PHE A 758 1.11 -0.51 -27.34
C PHE A 758 2.23 -1.00 -26.43
N TYR A 759 3.45 -1.09 -26.97
CA TYR A 759 4.59 -1.56 -26.19
C TYR A 759 5.06 -0.54 -25.15
N ARG A 760 5.47 -1.03 -23.98
CA ARG A 760 6.03 -0.21 -22.89
C ARG A 760 7.22 0.65 -23.34
N ARG A 761 8.03 0.19 -24.31
CA ARG A 761 9.16 0.96 -24.86
C ARG A 761 8.74 2.35 -25.36
N GLU A 762 7.51 2.52 -25.82
CA GLU A 762 6.99 3.82 -26.26
C GLU A 762 6.84 4.82 -25.11
N ILE A 763 6.58 4.32 -23.90
CA ILE A 763 6.54 5.15 -22.67
C ILE A 763 7.96 5.53 -22.27
N ILE A 764 8.85 4.55 -22.08
CA ILE A 764 10.18 4.79 -21.50
C ILE A 764 11.13 5.55 -22.43
N ASN A 765 10.84 5.61 -23.71
CA ASN A 765 11.54 6.46 -24.67
C ASN A 765 11.03 7.92 -24.65
N GLY A 766 9.97 8.18 -23.90
CA GLY A 766 9.22 9.42 -23.93
C GLY A 766 8.32 9.50 -25.16
N GLY A 767 7.10 9.95 -24.99
CA GLY A 767 6.16 9.95 -26.11
C GLY A 767 4.85 10.63 -25.75
N HIS A 768 3.93 10.55 -26.70
CA HIS A 768 2.61 11.18 -26.60
C HIS A 768 1.54 10.24 -27.16
N LEU A 769 0.64 9.79 -26.27
CA LEU A 769 -0.59 9.09 -26.61
C LEU A 769 -1.73 10.12 -26.63
N LYS A 770 -2.41 10.26 -27.77
CA LYS A 770 -3.56 11.14 -27.91
C LYS A 770 -4.80 10.33 -28.29
N LEU A 771 -5.89 10.53 -27.55
CA LEU A 771 -7.13 9.81 -27.69
C LEU A 771 -8.28 10.78 -27.99
N GLN A 772 -9.10 10.46 -28.99
CA GLN A 772 -10.37 11.13 -29.22
C GLN A 772 -11.47 10.36 -28.52
N MET A 773 -12.23 11.04 -27.63
CA MET A 773 -13.25 10.39 -26.79
C MET A 773 -14.65 10.76 -27.26
N ASP A 774 -15.63 9.87 -27.01
CA ASP A 774 -17.07 10.14 -27.21
C ASP A 774 -17.94 9.33 -26.24
N SER A 775 -19.22 9.67 -26.20
CA SER A 775 -20.24 8.93 -25.44
C SER A 775 -20.76 7.67 -26.14
N THR A 776 -20.51 7.53 -27.44
CA THR A 776 -20.98 6.41 -28.25
C THR A 776 -19.86 5.38 -28.45
N PRO A 777 -20.12 4.07 -28.22
CA PRO A 777 -19.12 3.03 -28.44
C PRO A 777 -18.64 3.00 -29.90
N ASN A 778 -17.32 2.99 -30.11
CA ASN A 778 -16.72 2.65 -31.41
C ASN A 778 -16.30 1.18 -31.39
N THR A 779 -17.07 0.34 -32.09
CA THR A 779 -16.84 -1.10 -32.17
C THR A 779 -15.80 -1.50 -33.21
N HIS A 780 -15.24 -0.54 -33.93
CA HIS A 780 -14.23 -0.76 -34.98
C HIS A 780 -12.82 -0.35 -34.60
N TRP A 781 -12.66 0.49 -33.59
CA TRP A 781 -11.33 0.86 -33.08
C TRP A 781 -10.81 -0.16 -32.06
N GLY A 782 -9.51 -0.46 -32.15
CA GLY A 782 -8.82 -1.27 -31.15
C GLY A 782 -8.92 -2.78 -31.39
N ILE A 783 -9.41 -3.21 -32.55
CA ILE A 783 -9.61 -4.62 -32.90
C ILE A 783 -8.66 -5.13 -34.00
N SER A 784 -7.72 -4.30 -34.47
CA SER A 784 -6.82 -4.66 -35.56
C SER A 784 -5.87 -5.78 -35.17
N SER A 785 -5.38 -5.77 -33.92
CA SER A 785 -4.66 -6.89 -33.32
C SER A 785 -5.02 -7.00 -31.83
N ILE A 786 -4.91 -8.22 -31.29
CA ILE A 786 -5.05 -8.45 -29.86
C ILE A 786 -3.69 -8.24 -29.17
N PRO A 787 -3.66 -7.82 -27.89
CA PRO A 787 -2.43 -7.74 -27.13
C PRO A 787 -1.74 -9.12 -27.06
N HIS A 788 -0.42 -9.14 -27.02
CA HIS A 788 0.31 -10.41 -26.91
C HIS A 788 -0.03 -11.14 -25.62
N SER A 789 -0.42 -12.40 -25.72
CA SER A 789 -0.79 -13.26 -24.60
C SER A 789 0.14 -14.50 -24.47
N LYS A 790 1.28 -14.52 -25.16
CA LYS A 790 2.31 -15.60 -25.06
C LYS A 790 3.71 -15.03 -25.09
#